data_c964e3a35a3023698d06dd1ad01a9d5a
#
_entry.id   c964e3a35a3023698d06dd1ad01a9d5a
#
_cell.length_a   1.000
_cell.length_b   1.000
_cell.length_c   1.000
_cell.angle_alpha   90.00
_cell.angle_beta   90.00
_cell.angle_gamma   90.00
#
_symmetry.space_group_name_H-M   'P 1'
#
loop_
_entity.id
_entity.type
_entity.pdbx_description
1 polymer ?
#
loop_
_entity_poly.entity_id
_entity_poly.type
_entity_poly.pdbx_seq_one_letter_code
_entity_poly.pdbx_strand_id
1 'polypeptide(L)'
;MSKLLVCLFLFPFAAAPQQPATAPGAKSFATRCSVCHGGNGTGNDRGPTMLAFIGGNADEQIAALIRKGVNAMPPHNIPEPEMKDLLAHLRTLAPARRFGRPPRSATVKLTDGSSLQGIVKNESTFDMQLQTADGKIHFLVREGDVYSEPSILPKQDWPMYDGGYTANRYSALDQINTTNVKRLAPKWMFPIAWAPRLEGTPVVEDGVMYVTAVNAAYALDAATGRQIWQYRRQRTEGLLGEAEGGANRGVALSPKLVFMATDHAHLIALDRATGRLVWDVEMGDYKKEQYGATGAPIVIGDLVFAGVAGGEEGARGFLDAYEVSTGKRAWRFWTIPLPGEKLAETWVGSALKYGCGATWMSGSYDPALDLLYWTVGNPCPDYNGDDRKGDNLYTNSVLALRPKTGELKWYFQFTPHDTHDWDAQEPPLLIDEVVQGRPRKLLAQANRNGFFYLLDRETGEFLLGKPFIEKMTWAKGIDSKGRPILNPNQEPTIQGTRICPGPGGGTNWMSASYNPDAKLFFLLASENCSVYKKIPEPFKLGERFFNGSAAGEPGAKRFIRAIDIHTARTVWDYEQVGGRSYSGPLSTKGGLVFFGDASGAFAALDAKTGKPLWHFQANQAWWASPMTYMVGGKQYVAMAGPAGYFSFSINE
;
A
#
# COMPACT_ATOMS: atom_id res chain seq x y z
N MET A 1 49.41 -33.93 -26.67
CA MET A 1 48.33 -34.72 -27.26
C MET A 1 47.59 -35.42 -26.14
N SER A 2 46.48 -34.86 -25.69
CA SER A 2 45.57 -35.51 -24.76
C SER A 2 44.17 -35.16 -25.16
N LYS A 3 43.37 -36.14 -25.59
CA LYS A 3 42.03 -36.00 -26.14
C LYS A 3 41.05 -35.91 -24.97
N LEU A 4 40.33 -34.77 -24.88
CA LEU A 4 39.21 -34.59 -23.96
C LEU A 4 37.96 -35.21 -24.61
N LEU A 5 37.41 -36.24 -23.97
CA LEU A 5 36.17 -36.92 -24.38
C LEU A 5 35.00 -36.17 -23.76
N VAL A 6 34.21 -35.48 -24.59
CA VAL A 6 32.95 -34.82 -24.16
C VAL A 6 31.84 -35.86 -24.30
N CYS A 7 31.33 -36.37 -23.17
CA CYS A 7 30.10 -37.17 -23.13
C CYS A 7 28.89 -36.26 -23.19
N LEU A 8 28.21 -36.22 -24.36
CA LEU A 8 26.86 -35.62 -24.48
C LEU A 8 25.85 -36.63 -23.89
N PHE A 9 25.25 -36.27 -22.75
CA PHE A 9 24.06 -36.96 -22.27
C PHE A 9 22.83 -36.40 -23.01
N LEU A 10 22.35 -37.15 -24.00
CA LEU A 10 21.03 -36.94 -24.60
C LEU A 10 19.97 -37.50 -23.62
N PHE A 11 19.26 -36.61 -22.93
CA PHE A 11 18.01 -36.99 -22.25
C PHE A 11 16.92 -37.13 -23.29
N PRO A 12 16.19 -38.25 -23.35
CA PRO A 12 15.04 -38.37 -24.22
C PRO A 12 13.93 -37.48 -23.67
N PHE A 13 13.47 -36.50 -24.46
CA PHE A 13 12.21 -35.84 -24.24
C PHE A 13 11.09 -36.88 -24.30
N ALA A 14 10.55 -37.25 -23.14
CA ALA A 14 9.33 -38.02 -23.07
C ALA A 14 8.20 -37.15 -23.61
N ALA A 15 7.70 -37.45 -24.80
CA ALA A 15 6.47 -36.87 -25.32
C ALA A 15 5.33 -37.22 -24.34
N ALA A 16 4.63 -36.18 -23.86
CA ALA A 16 3.44 -36.38 -23.04
C ALA A 16 2.44 -37.28 -23.81
N PRO A 17 1.83 -38.26 -23.16
CA PRO A 17 0.90 -39.15 -23.84
C PRO A 17 -0.29 -38.33 -24.35
N GLN A 18 -0.51 -38.34 -25.67
CA GLN A 18 -1.74 -37.88 -26.29
C GLN A 18 -2.87 -38.79 -25.81
N GLN A 19 -3.81 -38.27 -25.01
CA GLN A 19 -4.98 -39.03 -24.62
C GLN A 19 -5.89 -39.29 -25.82
N PRO A 20 -6.46 -40.50 -25.94
CA PRO A 20 -7.35 -40.84 -27.03
C PRO A 20 -8.59 -39.93 -27.04
N ALA A 21 -8.99 -39.46 -28.20
CA ALA A 21 -10.11 -38.52 -28.47
C ALA A 21 -11.50 -39.08 -28.16
N THR A 22 -11.63 -40.10 -27.36
CA THR A 22 -12.87 -40.84 -27.09
C THR A 22 -13.45 -40.72 -25.69
N ALA A 23 -12.80 -39.92 -24.79
CA ALA A 23 -13.32 -39.74 -23.44
C ALA A 23 -14.60 -38.84 -23.44
N PRO A 24 -15.64 -39.20 -22.69
CA PRO A 24 -16.80 -38.32 -22.51
C PRO A 24 -16.36 -36.90 -22.09
N GLY A 25 -16.93 -35.87 -22.66
CA GLY A 25 -16.56 -34.46 -22.40
C GLY A 25 -15.41 -33.91 -23.24
N ALA A 26 -14.46 -34.73 -23.73
CA ALA A 26 -13.37 -34.28 -24.58
C ALA A 26 -13.86 -33.66 -25.90
N LYS A 27 -14.92 -34.21 -26.47
CA LYS A 27 -15.57 -33.68 -27.68
C LYS A 27 -16.24 -32.33 -27.41
N SER A 28 -16.91 -32.17 -26.29
CA SER A 28 -17.54 -30.89 -25.89
C SER A 28 -16.48 -29.84 -25.65
N PHE A 29 -15.38 -30.17 -24.98
CA PHE A 29 -14.23 -29.30 -24.80
C PHE A 29 -13.62 -28.88 -26.14
N ALA A 30 -13.34 -29.83 -27.02
CA ALA A 30 -12.71 -29.56 -28.32
C ALA A 30 -13.57 -28.65 -29.22
N THR A 31 -14.89 -28.79 -29.17
CA THR A 31 -15.79 -28.01 -30.02
C THR A 31 -16.17 -26.63 -29.45
N ARG A 32 -16.16 -26.47 -28.12
CA ARG A 32 -16.69 -25.25 -27.45
C ARG A 32 -15.60 -24.42 -26.78
N CYS A 33 -14.54 -25.05 -26.27
CA CYS A 33 -13.57 -24.40 -25.38
C CYS A 33 -12.18 -24.24 -26.02
N SER A 34 -11.72 -25.28 -26.74
CA SER A 34 -10.32 -25.36 -27.22
C SER A 34 -9.95 -24.27 -28.21
N VAL A 35 -10.92 -23.74 -28.96
CA VAL A 35 -10.70 -22.64 -29.94
C VAL A 35 -10.14 -21.38 -29.28
N CYS A 36 -10.59 -21.11 -28.06
CA CYS A 36 -10.14 -19.95 -27.30
C CYS A 36 -9.11 -20.32 -26.23
N HIS A 37 -9.21 -21.50 -25.62
CA HIS A 37 -8.38 -21.87 -24.47
C HIS A 37 -7.26 -22.86 -24.79
N GLY A 38 -7.04 -23.17 -26.08
CA GLY A 38 -6.06 -24.18 -26.52
C GLY A 38 -6.50 -25.61 -26.26
N GLY A 39 -5.96 -26.59 -27.01
CA GLY A 39 -6.33 -28.00 -26.93
C GLY A 39 -6.03 -28.67 -25.58
N ASN A 40 -5.20 -28.07 -24.76
CA ASN A 40 -4.79 -28.52 -23.43
C ASN A 40 -5.18 -27.54 -22.31
N GLY A 41 -5.98 -26.51 -22.61
CA GLY A 41 -6.46 -25.52 -21.62
C GLY A 41 -5.42 -24.50 -21.17
N THR A 42 -4.23 -24.42 -21.80
CA THR A 42 -3.17 -23.48 -21.42
C THR A 42 -3.36 -22.05 -21.96
N GLY A 43 -4.41 -21.82 -22.76
CA GLY A 43 -4.69 -20.56 -23.42
C GLY A 43 -4.03 -20.46 -24.81
N ASN A 44 -4.44 -19.44 -25.56
CA ASN A 44 -3.84 -18.99 -26.81
C ASN A 44 -4.16 -17.48 -27.03
N ASP A 45 -3.93 -16.98 -28.25
CA ASP A 45 -4.22 -15.58 -28.65
C ASP A 45 -5.69 -15.16 -28.54
N ARG A 46 -6.64 -16.09 -28.36
CA ARG A 46 -8.09 -15.83 -28.28
C ARG A 46 -8.65 -15.97 -26.87
N GLY A 47 -7.95 -16.62 -25.95
CA GLY A 47 -8.42 -16.80 -24.59
C GLY A 47 -7.33 -17.23 -23.61
N PRO A 48 -7.46 -16.84 -22.33
CA PRO A 48 -6.45 -17.11 -21.31
C PRO A 48 -6.39 -18.60 -20.94
N THR A 49 -5.34 -18.98 -20.21
CA THR A 49 -5.28 -20.29 -19.57
C THR A 49 -6.43 -20.47 -18.59
N MET A 50 -7.08 -21.61 -18.65
CA MET A 50 -8.18 -22.01 -17.74
C MET A 50 -7.71 -22.92 -16.59
N LEU A 51 -6.47 -23.43 -16.65
CA LEU A 51 -5.99 -24.48 -15.73
C LEU A 51 -6.00 -24.03 -14.26
N ALA A 52 -5.59 -22.79 -13.99
CA ALA A 52 -5.58 -22.25 -12.62
C ALA A 52 -7.01 -22.11 -12.06
N PHE A 53 -7.95 -21.65 -12.89
CA PHE A 53 -9.35 -21.52 -12.50
C PHE A 53 -10.00 -22.88 -12.25
N ILE A 54 -9.84 -23.83 -13.17
CA ILE A 54 -10.35 -25.21 -13.03
C ILE A 54 -9.75 -25.88 -11.78
N GLY A 55 -8.45 -25.78 -11.58
CA GLY A 55 -7.79 -26.39 -10.42
C GLY A 55 -8.19 -25.75 -9.07
N GLY A 56 -8.60 -24.48 -9.06
CA GLY A 56 -8.88 -23.69 -7.85
C GLY A 56 -10.34 -23.57 -7.45
N ASN A 57 -11.29 -24.03 -8.27
CA ASN A 57 -12.73 -23.86 -8.02
C ASN A 57 -13.48 -25.20 -7.97
N ALA A 58 -14.62 -25.23 -7.29
CA ALA A 58 -15.52 -26.38 -7.27
C ALA A 58 -16.25 -26.56 -8.62
N ASP A 59 -16.74 -27.77 -8.90
CA ASP A 59 -17.41 -28.09 -10.16
C ASP A 59 -18.65 -27.22 -10.40
N GLU A 60 -19.39 -26.90 -9.35
CA GLU A 60 -20.56 -26.03 -9.40
C GLU A 60 -20.20 -24.60 -9.83
N GLN A 61 -19.06 -24.09 -9.36
CA GLN A 61 -18.54 -22.76 -9.73
C GLN A 61 -18.08 -22.71 -11.18
N ILE A 62 -17.41 -23.78 -11.63
CA ILE A 62 -16.95 -23.91 -13.02
C ILE A 62 -18.18 -24.01 -13.95
N ALA A 63 -19.16 -24.84 -13.61
CA ALA A 63 -20.42 -24.99 -14.38
C ALA A 63 -21.20 -23.67 -14.45
N ALA A 64 -21.31 -22.96 -13.33
CA ALA A 64 -21.98 -21.65 -13.27
C ALA A 64 -21.30 -20.61 -14.18
N LEU A 65 -19.96 -20.57 -14.18
CA LEU A 65 -19.21 -19.67 -15.05
C LEU A 65 -19.41 -20.02 -16.53
N ILE A 66 -19.35 -21.31 -16.91
CA ILE A 66 -19.57 -21.78 -18.29
C ILE A 66 -20.96 -21.39 -18.78
N ARG A 67 -21.99 -21.55 -17.93
CA ARG A 67 -23.37 -21.19 -18.27
C ARG A 67 -23.61 -19.69 -18.40
N LYS A 68 -22.98 -18.90 -17.52
CA LYS A 68 -23.12 -17.43 -17.49
C LYS A 68 -22.27 -16.76 -18.57
N GLY A 69 -21.11 -17.33 -18.90
CA GLY A 69 -20.07 -16.64 -19.65
C GLY A 69 -19.39 -15.53 -18.82
N VAL A 70 -18.27 -15.02 -19.27
CA VAL A 70 -17.55 -13.91 -18.62
C VAL A 70 -16.69 -13.18 -19.65
N ASN A 71 -16.75 -11.85 -19.68
CA ASN A 71 -16.01 -11.01 -20.62
C ASN A 71 -16.28 -11.43 -22.10
N ALA A 72 -15.23 -11.74 -22.85
CA ALA A 72 -15.35 -12.23 -24.24
C ALA A 72 -15.78 -13.72 -24.33
N MET A 73 -15.86 -14.44 -23.23
CA MET A 73 -16.35 -15.83 -23.19
C MET A 73 -17.87 -15.85 -23.27
N PRO A 74 -18.49 -16.39 -24.33
CA PRO A 74 -19.93 -16.43 -24.46
C PRO A 74 -20.57 -17.42 -23.44
N PRO A 75 -21.83 -17.21 -23.06
CA PRO A 75 -22.57 -18.19 -22.27
C PRO A 75 -22.82 -19.47 -23.07
N HIS A 76 -22.63 -20.62 -22.41
CA HIS A 76 -22.88 -21.93 -23.01
C HIS A 76 -24.01 -22.66 -22.30
N ASN A 77 -25.13 -22.84 -22.98
CA ASN A 77 -26.26 -23.66 -22.46
C ASN A 77 -25.96 -25.13 -22.72
N ILE A 78 -25.30 -25.80 -21.77
CA ILE A 78 -24.89 -27.20 -21.83
C ILE A 78 -25.82 -28.01 -20.94
N PRO A 79 -26.48 -29.11 -21.46
CA PRO A 79 -27.30 -30.00 -20.67
C PRO A 79 -26.50 -30.65 -19.52
N GLU A 80 -27.19 -30.98 -18.39
CA GLU A 80 -26.52 -31.53 -17.20
C GLU A 80 -25.64 -32.76 -17.45
N PRO A 81 -26.06 -33.78 -18.24
CA PRO A 81 -25.21 -34.93 -18.50
C PRO A 81 -23.93 -34.54 -19.24
N GLU A 82 -24.03 -33.68 -20.26
CA GLU A 82 -22.87 -33.19 -21.03
C GLU A 82 -21.98 -32.28 -20.18
N MET A 83 -22.54 -31.47 -19.29
CA MET A 83 -21.82 -30.63 -18.35
C MET A 83 -20.99 -31.49 -17.38
N LYS A 84 -21.57 -32.55 -16.84
CA LYS A 84 -20.86 -33.48 -15.96
C LYS A 84 -19.66 -34.13 -16.67
N ASP A 85 -19.82 -34.56 -17.91
CA ASP A 85 -18.75 -35.15 -18.71
C ASP A 85 -17.70 -34.12 -19.05
N LEU A 86 -18.07 -32.89 -19.39
CA LEU A 86 -17.14 -31.78 -19.64
C LEU A 86 -16.33 -31.46 -18.40
N LEU A 87 -16.95 -31.35 -17.23
CA LEU A 87 -16.24 -31.11 -15.95
C LEU A 87 -15.25 -32.23 -15.65
N ALA A 88 -15.64 -33.48 -15.86
CA ALA A 88 -14.74 -34.63 -15.70
C ALA A 88 -13.53 -34.52 -16.63
N HIS A 89 -13.73 -34.13 -17.89
CA HIS A 89 -12.62 -33.88 -18.81
C HIS A 89 -11.75 -32.69 -18.37
N LEU A 90 -12.34 -31.57 -17.97
CA LEU A 90 -11.61 -30.41 -17.47
C LEU A 90 -10.73 -30.76 -16.26
N ARG A 91 -11.18 -31.65 -15.38
CA ARG A 91 -10.40 -32.17 -14.26
C ARG A 91 -9.19 -33.01 -14.70
N THR A 92 -9.23 -33.61 -15.90
CA THR A 92 -8.04 -34.29 -16.44
C THR A 92 -6.98 -33.30 -16.91
N LEU A 93 -7.40 -32.13 -17.41
CA LEU A 93 -6.48 -31.06 -17.83
C LEU A 93 -5.88 -30.33 -16.61
N ALA A 94 -6.69 -30.09 -15.60
CA ALA A 94 -6.28 -29.48 -14.35
C ALA A 94 -6.94 -30.20 -13.18
N PRO A 95 -6.33 -31.24 -12.64
CA PRO A 95 -6.83 -31.91 -11.44
C PRO A 95 -7.09 -30.85 -10.36
N ALA A 96 -8.22 -30.99 -9.65
CA ALA A 96 -8.53 -30.10 -8.55
C ALA A 96 -7.27 -30.00 -7.68
N ARG A 97 -6.62 -28.83 -7.69
CA ARG A 97 -5.59 -28.59 -6.72
C ARG A 97 -6.30 -28.70 -5.38
N ARG A 98 -5.94 -29.71 -4.62
CA ARG A 98 -6.22 -29.72 -3.18
C ARG A 98 -5.44 -28.56 -2.59
N PHE A 99 -5.90 -27.34 -2.77
CA PHE A 99 -5.51 -26.20 -1.98
C PHE A 99 -6.13 -26.42 -0.58
N GLY A 100 -5.27 -26.94 0.27
CA GLY A 100 -5.61 -27.33 1.62
C GLY A 100 -6.18 -28.74 1.71
N ARG A 101 -5.55 -29.54 2.56
CA ARG A 101 -6.29 -30.63 3.22
C ARG A 101 -7.61 -30.02 3.71
N PRO A 102 -8.76 -30.75 3.64
CA PRO A 102 -9.99 -30.26 4.25
C PRO A 102 -9.63 -29.74 5.66
N PRO A 103 -10.23 -28.63 6.14
CA PRO A 103 -9.89 -28.06 7.43
C PRO A 103 -9.84 -29.16 8.46
N ARG A 104 -8.64 -29.47 8.96
CA ARG A 104 -8.47 -30.54 9.95
C ARG A 104 -8.96 -30.00 11.28
N SER A 105 -10.01 -30.60 11.83
CA SER A 105 -10.37 -30.38 13.23
C SER A 105 -9.43 -31.18 14.13
N ALA A 106 -9.05 -30.59 15.24
CA ALA A 106 -8.26 -31.26 16.27
C ALA A 106 -8.81 -30.90 17.66
N THR A 107 -8.68 -31.86 18.58
CA THR A 107 -8.78 -31.60 20.02
C THR A 107 -7.39 -31.78 20.60
N VAL A 108 -6.87 -30.75 21.22
CA VAL A 108 -5.52 -30.73 21.81
C VAL A 108 -5.62 -30.60 23.32
N LYS A 109 -4.74 -31.27 24.05
CA LYS A 109 -4.62 -31.11 25.51
C LYS A 109 -3.64 -29.99 25.81
N LEU A 110 -3.98 -29.16 26.78
CA LEU A 110 -3.12 -28.10 27.28
C LEU A 110 -2.34 -28.55 28.53
N THR A 111 -1.25 -27.85 28.83
CA THR A 111 -0.39 -28.10 29.98
C THR A 111 -1.11 -27.88 31.33
N ASP A 112 -2.19 -27.08 31.35
CA ASP A 112 -3.06 -26.85 32.52
C ASP A 112 -4.09 -27.97 32.74
N GLY A 113 -4.12 -29.00 31.87
CA GLY A 113 -5.06 -30.10 31.90
C GLY A 113 -6.36 -29.87 31.13
N SER A 114 -6.62 -28.67 30.64
CA SER A 114 -7.77 -28.36 29.81
C SER A 114 -7.59 -28.89 28.39
N SER A 115 -8.63 -28.77 27.55
CA SER A 115 -8.57 -29.14 26.13
C SER A 115 -9.21 -28.07 25.25
N LEU A 116 -8.60 -27.83 24.11
CA LEU A 116 -9.14 -26.96 23.06
C LEU A 116 -9.53 -27.78 21.84
N GLN A 117 -10.72 -27.49 21.30
CA GLN A 117 -11.19 -28.06 20.05
C GLN A 117 -11.35 -26.98 19.01
N GLY A 118 -10.83 -27.21 17.80
CA GLY A 118 -10.91 -26.22 16.75
C GLY A 118 -10.40 -26.72 15.40
N ILE A 119 -10.33 -25.80 14.43
CA ILE A 119 -9.78 -26.00 13.11
C ILE A 119 -8.29 -25.65 13.13
N VAL A 120 -7.45 -26.59 12.73
CA VAL A 120 -5.99 -26.35 12.58
C VAL A 120 -5.76 -25.46 11.37
N LYS A 121 -5.25 -24.26 11.60
CA LYS A 121 -4.88 -23.30 10.55
C LYS A 121 -3.48 -23.60 10.02
N ASN A 122 -2.55 -23.89 10.91
CA ASN A 122 -1.19 -24.31 10.60
C ASN A 122 -0.65 -25.18 11.74
N GLU A 123 0.33 -26.05 11.42
CA GLU A 123 0.99 -26.91 12.39
C GLU A 123 2.43 -27.19 11.96
N SER A 124 3.32 -27.27 12.94
CA SER A 124 4.69 -27.71 12.78
C SER A 124 5.08 -28.70 13.89
N THR A 125 6.33 -29.12 13.90
CA THR A 125 6.89 -29.89 15.01
C THR A 125 6.88 -29.11 16.33
N PHE A 126 6.90 -27.78 16.28
CA PHE A 126 7.10 -26.91 17.42
C PHE A 126 5.82 -26.20 17.90
N ASP A 127 4.89 -25.91 16.99
CA ASP A 127 3.73 -25.04 17.24
C ASP A 127 2.49 -25.44 16.43
N MET A 128 1.35 -24.88 16.82
CA MET A 128 0.08 -25.00 16.11
C MET A 128 -0.72 -23.70 16.26
N GLN A 129 -1.36 -23.24 15.19
CA GLN A 129 -2.41 -22.21 15.23
C GLN A 129 -3.76 -22.91 15.08
N LEU A 130 -4.58 -22.83 16.14
CA LEU A 130 -5.89 -23.49 16.24
C LEU A 130 -7.00 -22.44 16.32
N GLN A 131 -7.99 -22.51 15.44
CA GLN A 131 -9.15 -21.62 15.47
C GLN A 131 -10.34 -22.32 16.12
N THR A 132 -10.85 -21.77 17.22
CA THR A 132 -12.05 -22.26 17.91
C THR A 132 -13.34 -21.76 17.24
N ALA A 133 -14.50 -22.31 17.65
CA ALA A 133 -15.79 -22.03 17.02
C ALA A 133 -16.24 -20.56 17.17
N ASP A 134 -15.78 -19.85 18.17
CA ASP A 134 -15.98 -18.41 18.39
C ASP A 134 -15.12 -17.52 17.46
N GLY A 135 -14.26 -18.14 16.63
CA GLY A 135 -13.38 -17.45 15.69
C GLY A 135 -12.02 -17.04 16.28
N LYS A 136 -11.79 -17.25 17.58
CA LYS A 136 -10.50 -16.96 18.22
C LYS A 136 -9.40 -17.87 17.69
N ILE A 137 -8.22 -17.31 17.46
CA ILE A 137 -7.02 -18.05 17.08
C ILE A 137 -6.15 -18.24 18.32
N HIS A 138 -5.84 -19.48 18.63
CA HIS A 138 -4.95 -19.90 19.71
C HIS A 138 -3.57 -20.19 19.14
N PHE A 139 -2.55 -19.58 19.71
CA PHE A 139 -1.14 -19.76 19.37
C PHE A 139 -0.52 -20.76 20.33
N LEU A 140 -0.38 -22.00 19.89
CA LEU A 140 -0.02 -23.11 20.76
C LEU A 140 1.42 -23.55 20.52
N VAL A 141 2.21 -23.69 21.57
CA VAL A 141 3.57 -24.24 21.54
C VAL A 141 3.53 -25.70 21.98
N ARG A 142 4.16 -26.59 21.24
CA ARG A 142 4.17 -28.03 21.52
C ARG A 142 5.16 -28.37 22.65
N GLU A 143 4.68 -29.06 23.65
CA GLU A 143 5.46 -29.58 24.78
C GLU A 143 5.24 -31.10 24.88
N GLY A 144 5.97 -31.86 24.06
CA GLY A 144 5.74 -33.30 23.94
C GLY A 144 4.37 -33.64 23.35
N ASP A 145 3.50 -34.31 24.11
CA ASP A 145 2.15 -34.69 23.67
C ASP A 145 1.08 -33.67 24.04
N VAL A 146 1.44 -32.58 24.70
CA VAL A 146 0.54 -31.50 25.13
C VAL A 146 0.99 -30.17 24.52
N TYR A 147 0.17 -29.14 24.70
CA TYR A 147 0.46 -27.78 24.22
C TYR A 147 0.37 -26.78 25.37
N SER A 148 1.25 -25.80 25.38
CA SER A 148 1.07 -24.56 26.13
C SER A 148 0.50 -23.47 25.23
N GLU A 149 -0.32 -22.56 25.79
CA GLU A 149 -0.75 -21.34 25.13
C GLU A 149 -0.02 -20.16 25.78
N PRO A 150 1.10 -19.68 25.21
CA PRO A 150 1.77 -18.49 25.72
C PRO A 150 0.84 -17.28 25.68
N SER A 151 0.84 -16.51 26.76
CA SER A 151 0.09 -15.26 26.78
C SER A 151 0.60 -14.31 25.70
N ILE A 152 -0.30 -13.73 24.92
CA ILE A 152 0.04 -12.61 24.03
C ILE A 152 0.26 -11.31 24.81
N LEU A 153 -0.07 -11.28 26.11
CA LEU A 153 0.08 -10.12 26.99
C LEU A 153 1.42 -10.14 27.73
N PRO A 154 1.99 -8.97 28.06
CA PRO A 154 1.57 -7.66 27.58
C PRO A 154 1.74 -7.50 26.07
N LYS A 155 0.82 -6.77 25.43
CA LYS A 155 0.84 -6.49 24.00
C LYS A 155 0.74 -4.99 23.73
N GLN A 156 1.26 -4.58 22.57
CA GLN A 156 0.96 -3.30 21.93
C GLN A 156 0.79 -3.55 20.45
N ASP A 157 -0.40 -3.23 19.98
CA ASP A 157 -0.78 -3.41 18.59
C ASP A 157 -0.26 -2.28 17.69
N TRP A 158 -0.27 -2.52 16.38
CA TRP A 158 -0.06 -1.55 15.31
C TRP A 158 -1.24 -1.67 14.33
N PRO A 159 -2.42 -1.09 14.68
CA PRO A 159 -3.69 -1.46 14.07
C PRO A 159 -3.97 -0.82 12.70
N MET A 160 -3.11 0.07 12.21
CA MET A 160 -3.31 0.82 10.96
C MET A 160 -1.99 1.04 10.21
N TYR A 161 -2.07 1.50 8.97
CA TYR A 161 -0.92 1.77 8.10
C TYR A 161 0.18 2.60 8.79
N ASP A 162 -0.18 3.71 9.44
CA ASP A 162 0.76 4.59 10.15
C ASP A 162 0.69 4.44 11.68
N GLY A 163 0.25 3.30 12.19
CA GLY A 163 0.22 2.99 13.63
C GLY A 163 -1.07 3.37 14.34
N GLY A 164 -1.80 4.36 13.86
CA GLY A 164 -3.06 4.83 14.42
C GLY A 164 -3.66 5.99 13.64
N TYR A 165 -4.75 6.53 14.12
CA TYR A 165 -5.48 7.61 13.46
C TYR A 165 -4.69 8.92 13.29
N THR A 166 -3.67 9.15 14.10
CA THR A 166 -2.84 10.36 14.01
C THR A 166 -1.82 10.35 12.88
N ALA A 167 -1.69 9.23 12.17
CA ALA A 167 -0.69 9.00 11.13
C ALA A 167 0.77 9.25 11.59
N ASN A 168 1.03 9.23 12.90
CA ASN A 168 2.35 9.42 13.46
C ASN A 168 3.06 8.07 13.66
N ARG A 169 4.12 7.80 12.92
CA ARG A 169 4.95 6.60 13.09
C ARG A 169 5.87 6.69 14.30
N TYR A 170 5.28 7.04 15.44
CA TYR A 170 5.92 7.00 16.75
C TYR A 170 5.32 5.88 17.59
N SER A 171 6.17 5.18 18.35
CA SER A 171 5.74 4.18 19.31
C SER A 171 6.26 4.48 20.71
N ALA A 172 5.38 4.34 21.71
CA ALA A 172 5.75 4.44 23.11
C ALA A 172 6.53 3.22 23.65
N LEU A 173 6.80 2.21 22.83
CA LEU A 173 7.64 1.07 23.19
C LEU A 173 9.11 1.49 23.35
N ASP A 174 9.76 0.99 24.41
CA ASP A 174 11.13 1.32 24.78
C ASP A 174 11.98 0.09 25.19
N GLN A 175 11.44 -1.13 25.09
CA GLN A 175 12.20 -2.35 25.37
C GLN A 175 13.40 -2.47 24.40
N ILE A 176 13.25 -2.08 23.15
CA ILE A 176 14.35 -1.89 22.20
C ILE A 176 14.76 -0.42 22.25
N ASN A 177 16.02 -0.14 22.66
CA ASN A 177 16.49 1.21 22.94
C ASN A 177 17.95 1.41 22.54
N THR A 178 18.46 2.61 22.72
CA THR A 178 19.83 3.00 22.33
C THR A 178 20.93 2.17 22.98
N THR A 179 20.68 1.54 24.14
CA THR A 179 21.69 0.75 24.86
C THR A 179 21.78 -0.69 24.39
N ASN A 180 20.68 -1.26 23.88
CA ASN A 180 20.59 -2.68 23.54
C ASN A 180 20.31 -2.98 22.05
N VAL A 181 20.06 -1.97 21.21
CA VAL A 181 19.74 -2.15 19.80
C VAL A 181 20.80 -2.94 19.03
N LYS A 182 22.07 -2.95 19.48
CA LYS A 182 23.15 -3.76 18.89
C LYS A 182 22.88 -5.27 18.95
N ARG A 183 21.97 -5.72 19.84
CA ARG A 183 21.55 -7.13 19.97
C ARG A 183 20.31 -7.46 19.13
N LEU A 184 19.79 -6.49 18.36
CA LEU A 184 18.63 -6.68 17.49
C LEU A 184 18.98 -7.66 16.36
N ALA A 185 18.16 -8.70 16.19
CA ALA A 185 18.40 -9.75 15.21
C ALA A 185 17.08 -10.21 14.57
N PRO A 186 17.13 -10.75 13.32
CA PRO A 186 15.95 -11.33 12.68
C PRO A 186 15.38 -12.46 13.52
N LYS A 187 14.06 -12.48 13.70
CA LYS A 187 13.33 -13.57 14.33
C LYS A 187 12.65 -14.47 13.31
N TRP A 188 12.05 -13.85 12.31
CA TRP A 188 11.44 -14.58 11.22
C TRP A 188 11.41 -13.73 9.95
N MET A 189 11.25 -14.41 8.83
CA MET A 189 11.00 -13.83 7.51
C MET A 189 9.83 -14.56 6.87
N PHE A 190 8.89 -13.81 6.31
CA PHE A 190 7.79 -14.35 5.51
C PHE A 190 8.00 -13.98 4.03
N PRO A 191 8.44 -14.93 3.18
CA PRO A 191 8.72 -14.66 1.77
C PRO A 191 7.41 -14.50 0.99
N ILE A 192 7.37 -13.51 0.10
CA ILE A 192 6.31 -13.34 -0.89
C ILE A 192 6.90 -13.47 -2.28
N ALA A 193 6.67 -14.62 -2.90
CA ALA A 193 7.15 -14.88 -4.25
C ALA A 193 6.44 -13.97 -5.28
N TRP A 194 7.21 -13.46 -6.24
CA TRP A 194 6.70 -12.68 -7.39
C TRP A 194 6.01 -11.37 -7.03
N ALA A 195 6.34 -10.78 -5.89
CA ALA A 195 5.94 -9.42 -5.60
C ALA A 195 6.93 -8.46 -6.29
N PRO A 196 6.51 -7.70 -7.30
CA PRO A 196 7.42 -6.78 -7.99
C PRO A 196 7.85 -5.63 -7.07
N ARG A 197 6.99 -5.30 -6.09
CA ARG A 197 7.17 -4.17 -5.20
C ARG A 197 6.36 -4.39 -3.92
N LEU A 198 6.97 -4.26 -2.75
CA LEU A 198 6.31 -4.36 -1.45
C LEU A 198 6.40 -3.01 -0.74
N GLU A 199 5.28 -2.28 -0.69
CA GLU A 199 5.14 -0.99 -0.02
C GLU A 199 4.27 -1.08 1.25
N GLY A 200 3.69 -2.25 1.49
CA GLY A 200 2.75 -2.47 2.58
C GLY A 200 3.40 -2.36 3.96
N THR A 201 2.79 -1.61 4.85
CA THR A 201 3.10 -1.68 6.27
C THR A 201 2.33 -2.85 6.87
N PRO A 202 2.97 -3.73 7.66
CA PRO A 202 2.26 -4.73 8.46
C PRO A 202 1.28 -4.07 9.43
N VAL A 203 0.10 -4.65 9.58
CA VAL A 203 -0.88 -4.27 10.60
C VAL A 203 -0.95 -5.40 11.61
N VAL A 204 -0.85 -5.09 12.90
CA VAL A 204 -0.86 -6.09 13.99
C VAL A 204 -1.98 -5.77 14.97
N GLU A 205 -2.82 -6.78 15.24
CA GLU A 205 -3.84 -6.72 16.27
C GLU A 205 -4.07 -8.11 16.86
N ASP A 206 -4.10 -8.20 18.18
CA ASP A 206 -4.35 -9.43 18.94
C ASP A 206 -3.41 -10.61 18.57
N GLY A 207 -2.12 -10.31 18.37
CA GLY A 207 -1.10 -11.32 18.01
C GLY A 207 -1.16 -11.81 16.56
N VAL A 208 -2.08 -11.28 15.74
CA VAL A 208 -2.17 -11.56 14.29
C VAL A 208 -1.60 -10.40 13.52
N MET A 209 -0.68 -10.69 12.60
CA MET A 209 -0.12 -9.73 11.66
C MET A 209 -0.75 -9.91 10.28
N TYR A 210 -1.21 -8.80 9.70
CA TYR A 210 -1.74 -8.75 8.34
C TYR A 210 -0.76 -8.05 7.43
N VAL A 211 -0.39 -8.72 6.34
CA VAL A 211 0.56 -8.20 5.35
C VAL A 211 0.00 -8.35 3.94
N THR A 212 0.44 -7.48 3.04
CA THR A 212 -0.08 -7.45 1.67
C THR A 212 1.02 -7.52 0.61
N ALA A 213 0.63 -7.98 -0.55
CA ALA A 213 1.23 -7.64 -1.83
C ALA A 213 0.09 -7.19 -2.75
N VAL A 214 0.42 -6.76 -3.96
CA VAL A 214 -0.63 -6.41 -4.93
C VAL A 214 -1.60 -7.58 -5.11
N ASN A 215 -2.89 -7.32 -4.94
CA ASN A 215 -3.98 -8.32 -5.04
C ASN A 215 -3.82 -9.55 -4.13
N ALA A 216 -3.04 -9.43 -3.05
CA ALA A 216 -2.83 -10.51 -2.09
C ALA A 216 -2.78 -9.99 -0.65
N ALA A 217 -3.41 -10.72 0.26
CA ALA A 217 -3.35 -10.49 1.71
C ALA A 217 -3.06 -11.79 2.45
N TYR A 218 -2.34 -11.67 3.54
CA TYR A 218 -1.94 -12.79 4.39
C TYR A 218 -2.18 -12.42 5.86
N ALA A 219 -2.66 -13.36 6.66
CA ALA A 219 -2.61 -13.29 8.11
C ALA A 219 -1.52 -14.23 8.63
N LEU A 220 -0.71 -13.71 9.53
CA LEU A 220 0.42 -14.41 10.12
C LEU A 220 0.31 -14.37 11.64
N ASP A 221 0.83 -15.37 12.32
CA ASP A 221 1.20 -15.28 13.72
C ASP A 221 2.30 -14.23 13.87
N ALA A 222 2.05 -13.17 14.61
CA ALA A 222 2.97 -12.04 14.71
C ALA A 222 4.29 -12.39 15.44
N ALA A 223 4.27 -13.39 16.33
CA ALA A 223 5.46 -13.82 17.06
C ALA A 223 6.39 -14.70 16.20
N THR A 224 5.84 -15.51 15.31
CA THR A 224 6.58 -16.58 14.59
C THR A 224 6.62 -16.41 13.08
N GLY A 225 5.80 -15.54 12.49
CA GLY A 225 5.65 -15.38 11.04
C GLY A 225 4.88 -16.53 10.36
N ARG A 226 4.29 -17.46 11.13
CA ARG A 226 3.52 -18.59 10.60
C ARG A 226 2.25 -18.13 9.93
N GLN A 227 2.01 -18.60 8.70
CA GLN A 227 0.81 -18.23 7.96
C GLN A 227 -0.44 -18.89 8.56
N ILE A 228 -1.47 -18.07 8.83
CA ILE A 228 -2.78 -18.50 9.31
C ILE A 228 -3.72 -18.70 8.13
N TRP A 229 -3.79 -17.70 7.24
CA TRP A 229 -4.54 -17.77 6.00
C TRP A 229 -3.92 -16.87 4.92
N GLN A 230 -4.36 -17.05 3.66
CA GLN A 230 -4.03 -16.18 2.54
C GLN A 230 -5.24 -15.96 1.64
N TYR A 231 -5.28 -14.76 1.05
CA TYR A 231 -6.13 -14.41 -0.08
C TYR A 231 -5.25 -14.00 -1.26
N ARG A 232 -5.61 -14.42 -2.46
CA ARG A 232 -4.93 -14.00 -3.69
C ARG A 232 -5.94 -13.81 -4.81
N ARG A 233 -5.73 -12.75 -5.60
CA ARG A 233 -6.43 -12.46 -6.85
C ARG A 233 -5.39 -12.34 -7.96
N GLN A 234 -5.74 -12.73 -9.18
CA GLN A 234 -4.89 -12.50 -10.35
C GLN A 234 -4.68 -10.99 -10.57
N ARG A 235 -3.49 -10.63 -11.07
CA ARG A 235 -3.20 -9.27 -11.51
C ARG A 235 -4.11 -8.88 -12.68
N THR A 236 -4.49 -7.63 -12.73
CA THR A 236 -5.29 -7.07 -13.80
C THR A 236 -4.37 -6.66 -14.97
N GLU A 237 -4.71 -7.08 -16.17
CA GLU A 237 -3.98 -6.71 -17.39
C GLU A 237 -4.51 -5.37 -17.92
N GLY A 238 -3.60 -4.59 -18.56
CA GLY A 238 -3.95 -3.32 -19.20
C GLY A 238 -4.11 -2.14 -18.23
N LEU A 239 -3.60 -2.27 -17.01
CA LEU A 239 -3.45 -1.15 -16.09
C LEU A 239 -2.26 -0.27 -16.50
N LEU A 240 -2.28 0.98 -16.04
CA LEU A 240 -1.20 1.94 -16.16
C LEU A 240 -0.74 2.43 -14.79
N GLY A 241 0.34 3.19 -14.75
CA GLY A 241 0.79 3.90 -13.58
C GLY A 241 1.28 3.02 -12.43
N GLU A 242 1.13 3.50 -11.23
CA GLU A 242 1.63 2.85 -10.01
C GLU A 242 0.85 1.56 -9.66
N ALA A 243 -0.41 1.46 -10.07
CA ALA A 243 -1.22 0.25 -9.91
C ALA A 243 -0.70 -0.89 -10.80
N GLU A 244 -0.28 -0.59 -12.03
CA GLU A 244 0.40 -1.54 -12.93
C GLU A 244 1.75 -1.97 -12.32
N GLY A 245 2.52 -1.04 -11.73
CA GLY A 245 3.76 -1.31 -11.01
C GLY A 245 3.61 -2.22 -9.79
N GLY A 246 2.38 -2.47 -9.33
CA GLY A 246 2.07 -3.40 -8.25
C GLY A 246 2.17 -2.83 -6.84
N ALA A 247 2.04 -1.52 -6.68
CA ALA A 247 1.98 -0.89 -5.38
C ALA A 247 0.70 -1.31 -4.62
N ASN A 248 0.87 -1.68 -3.35
CA ASN A 248 -0.20 -1.87 -2.37
C ASN A 248 0.35 -1.56 -0.99
N ARG A 249 -0.29 -0.66 -0.24
CA ARG A 249 0.26 -0.12 1.01
C ARG A 249 -0.27 -0.78 2.26
N GLY A 250 -1.27 -1.67 2.17
CA GLY A 250 -1.71 -2.43 3.32
C GLY A 250 -3.22 -2.60 3.42
N VAL A 251 -3.65 -2.99 4.61
CA VAL A 251 -5.05 -3.28 4.96
C VAL A 251 -5.56 -2.34 6.05
N ALA A 252 -6.89 -2.27 6.17
CA ALA A 252 -7.58 -1.78 7.36
C ALA A 252 -8.34 -2.92 8.04
N LEU A 253 -8.56 -2.81 9.34
CA LEU A 253 -9.24 -3.82 10.14
C LEU A 253 -10.55 -3.29 10.72
N SER A 254 -11.52 -4.18 10.80
CA SER A 254 -12.64 -4.08 11.74
C SER A 254 -12.69 -5.35 12.60
N PRO A 255 -13.56 -5.45 13.61
CA PRO A 255 -13.60 -6.64 14.45
C PRO A 255 -13.78 -7.97 13.71
N LYS A 256 -14.42 -7.95 12.52
CA LYS A 256 -14.72 -9.16 11.75
C LYS A 256 -14.11 -9.20 10.34
N LEU A 257 -13.67 -8.07 9.80
CA LEU A 257 -13.27 -7.94 8.41
C LEU A 257 -11.89 -7.29 8.26
N VAL A 258 -11.22 -7.69 7.18
CA VAL A 258 -9.99 -7.07 6.67
C VAL A 258 -10.31 -6.43 5.32
N PHE A 259 -9.97 -5.17 5.13
CA PHE A 259 -10.23 -4.42 3.90
C PHE A 259 -8.94 -4.16 3.15
N MET A 260 -8.98 -4.34 1.83
CA MET A 260 -7.84 -4.10 0.95
C MET A 260 -8.32 -3.52 -0.37
N ALA A 261 -7.61 -2.51 -0.88
CA ALA A 261 -7.78 -2.06 -2.26
C ALA A 261 -7.04 -2.99 -3.22
N THR A 262 -7.62 -3.26 -4.40
CA THR A 262 -6.99 -4.04 -5.46
C THR A 262 -6.51 -3.15 -6.60
N ASP A 263 -5.58 -3.66 -7.44
CA ASP A 263 -4.90 -2.88 -8.47
C ASP A 263 -5.84 -2.15 -9.46
N HIS A 264 -7.01 -2.72 -9.75
CA HIS A 264 -8.00 -2.16 -10.70
C HIS A 264 -9.14 -1.38 -10.01
N ALA A 265 -8.81 -0.68 -8.94
CA ALA A 265 -9.73 0.18 -8.18
C ALA A 265 -10.98 -0.53 -7.65
N HIS A 266 -10.83 -1.73 -7.07
CA HIS A 266 -11.85 -2.34 -6.23
C HIS A 266 -11.47 -2.26 -4.76
N LEU A 267 -12.44 -2.14 -3.89
CA LEU A 267 -12.31 -2.34 -2.45
C LEU A 267 -12.94 -3.68 -2.10
N ILE A 268 -12.19 -4.52 -1.41
CA ILE A 268 -12.66 -5.84 -0.97
C ILE A 268 -12.67 -5.96 0.54
N ALA A 269 -13.60 -6.75 1.07
CA ALA A 269 -13.62 -7.19 2.45
C ALA A 269 -13.40 -8.69 2.54
N LEU A 270 -12.47 -9.08 3.39
CA LEU A 270 -12.17 -10.47 3.70
C LEU A 270 -12.62 -10.77 5.13
N ASP A 271 -13.15 -11.96 5.37
CA ASP A 271 -13.40 -12.45 6.72
C ASP A 271 -12.07 -12.55 7.49
N ARG A 272 -11.99 -11.88 8.63
CA ARG A 272 -10.76 -11.71 9.38
C ARG A 272 -10.17 -13.03 9.88
N ALA A 273 -11.02 -14.00 10.19
CA ALA A 273 -10.62 -15.30 10.71
C ALA A 273 -10.15 -16.29 9.64
N THR A 274 -10.64 -16.15 8.40
CA THR A 274 -10.47 -17.16 7.35
C THR A 274 -9.80 -16.63 6.08
N GLY A 275 -9.77 -15.32 5.85
CA GLY A 275 -9.32 -14.71 4.61
C GLY A 275 -10.30 -14.87 3.44
N ARG A 276 -11.53 -15.39 3.69
CA ARG A 276 -12.54 -15.58 2.65
C ARG A 276 -13.12 -14.23 2.23
N LEU A 277 -13.27 -14.03 0.92
CA LEU A 277 -13.95 -12.86 0.36
C LEU A 277 -15.40 -12.78 0.85
N VAL A 278 -15.78 -11.64 1.43
CA VAL A 278 -17.13 -11.36 1.92
C VAL A 278 -17.88 -10.47 0.93
N TRP A 279 -17.28 -9.38 0.50
CA TRP A 279 -17.79 -8.50 -0.53
C TRP A 279 -16.66 -7.87 -1.35
N ASP A 280 -16.99 -7.43 -2.55
CA ASP A 280 -16.10 -6.87 -3.55
C ASP A 280 -16.86 -5.77 -4.31
N VAL A 281 -16.37 -4.53 -4.24
CA VAL A 281 -17.04 -3.37 -4.86
C VAL A 281 -16.08 -2.63 -5.77
N GLU A 282 -16.55 -2.29 -6.97
CA GLU A 282 -15.84 -1.42 -7.90
C GLU A 282 -15.94 0.02 -7.42
N MET A 283 -14.77 0.67 -7.20
CA MET A 283 -14.69 2.09 -6.87
C MET A 283 -14.73 2.93 -8.14
N GLY A 284 -14.05 2.52 -9.19
CA GLY A 284 -14.00 3.20 -10.48
C GLY A 284 -13.64 2.25 -11.62
N ASP A 285 -14.15 2.53 -12.83
CA ASP A 285 -13.95 1.70 -14.03
C ASP A 285 -12.54 1.91 -14.61
N TYR A 286 -11.64 0.94 -14.38
CA TYR A 286 -10.26 1.05 -14.86
C TYR A 286 -10.13 1.02 -16.39
N LYS A 287 -11.09 0.45 -17.11
CA LYS A 287 -11.05 0.34 -18.56
C LYS A 287 -11.46 1.63 -19.26
N LYS A 288 -12.48 2.31 -18.71
CA LYS A 288 -13.02 3.53 -19.30
C LYS A 288 -12.35 4.79 -18.79
N GLU A 289 -11.93 4.77 -17.51
CA GLU A 289 -11.49 5.96 -16.79
C GLU A 289 -10.09 5.82 -16.20
N GLN A 290 -9.40 4.67 -16.43
CA GLN A 290 -8.02 4.39 -16.03
C GLN A 290 -7.77 4.43 -14.50
N TYR A 291 -8.80 4.15 -13.69
CA TYR A 291 -8.63 4.09 -12.24
C TYR A 291 -7.77 2.90 -11.80
N GLY A 292 -6.89 3.16 -10.85
CA GLY A 292 -6.21 2.16 -10.03
C GLY A 292 -6.41 2.44 -8.54
N ALA A 293 -5.92 1.57 -7.67
CA ALA A 293 -5.85 1.84 -6.24
C ALA A 293 -4.61 1.21 -5.61
N THR A 294 -3.92 1.99 -4.78
CA THR A 294 -2.63 1.63 -4.18
C THR A 294 -2.57 1.91 -2.67
N GLY A 295 -3.50 2.72 -2.14
CA GLY A 295 -3.55 3.15 -0.75
C GLY A 295 -4.05 2.07 0.21
N ALA A 296 -3.66 2.18 1.47
CA ALA A 296 -4.29 1.42 2.55
C ALA A 296 -5.61 2.10 2.95
N PRO A 297 -6.73 1.36 3.05
CA PRO A 297 -8.00 1.91 3.54
C PRO A 297 -7.89 2.34 5.02
N ILE A 298 -8.87 3.13 5.49
CA ILE A 298 -9.04 3.47 6.91
C ILE A 298 -10.46 3.08 7.32
N VAL A 299 -10.61 2.50 8.51
CA VAL A 299 -11.92 2.22 9.12
C VAL A 299 -12.18 3.21 10.25
N ILE A 300 -13.34 3.89 10.21
CA ILE A 300 -13.83 4.76 11.29
C ILE A 300 -15.28 4.37 11.58
N GLY A 301 -15.54 3.80 12.74
CA GLY A 301 -16.86 3.31 13.11
C GLY A 301 -17.36 2.21 12.16
N ASP A 302 -18.48 2.45 11.50
CA ASP A 302 -19.15 1.55 10.55
C ASP A 302 -18.82 1.85 9.07
N LEU A 303 -17.87 2.74 8.81
CA LEU A 303 -17.44 3.12 7.47
C LEU A 303 -15.97 2.76 7.22
N VAL A 304 -15.68 2.34 5.99
CA VAL A 304 -14.34 2.17 5.45
C VAL A 304 -14.11 3.17 4.31
N PHE A 305 -12.96 3.86 4.36
CA PHE A 305 -12.59 4.92 3.43
C PHE A 305 -11.47 4.44 2.53
N ALA A 306 -11.59 4.74 1.25
CA ALA A 306 -10.59 4.41 0.25
C ALA A 306 -10.54 5.48 -0.84
N GLY A 307 -9.32 5.81 -1.26
CA GLY A 307 -9.06 6.69 -2.38
C GLY A 307 -8.61 5.93 -3.62
N VAL A 308 -8.38 6.66 -4.72
CA VAL A 308 -8.00 6.12 -6.03
C VAL A 308 -6.70 6.70 -6.55
N ALA A 309 -6.00 5.92 -7.36
CA ALA A 309 -4.91 6.33 -8.24
C ALA A 309 -5.45 6.52 -9.68
N GLY A 310 -4.61 7.03 -10.57
CA GLY A 310 -4.98 7.33 -11.96
C GLY A 310 -4.78 8.82 -12.29
N GLY A 311 -3.99 9.53 -11.48
CA GLY A 311 -3.71 10.95 -11.65
C GLY A 311 -3.10 11.25 -13.01
N GLU A 312 -2.03 10.58 -13.39
CA GLU A 312 -1.32 10.79 -14.65
C GLU A 312 -2.06 10.22 -15.87
N GLU A 313 -3.12 9.47 -15.64
CA GLU A 313 -3.95 8.84 -16.67
C GLU A 313 -5.22 9.67 -17.00
N GLY A 314 -5.41 10.82 -16.35
CA GLY A 314 -6.56 11.68 -16.55
C GLY A 314 -7.82 11.24 -15.79
N ALA A 315 -7.71 10.36 -14.82
CA ALA A 315 -8.83 9.93 -13.99
C ALA A 315 -9.23 11.04 -13.01
N ARG A 316 -10.53 11.36 -12.92
CA ARG A 316 -11.05 12.34 -11.97
C ARG A 316 -10.96 11.80 -10.55
N GLY A 317 -10.16 12.42 -9.69
CA GLY A 317 -9.94 11.99 -8.32
C GLY A 317 -11.18 12.05 -7.43
N PHE A 318 -11.26 11.12 -6.49
CA PHE A 318 -12.30 11.10 -5.46
C PHE A 318 -11.86 10.35 -4.21
N LEU A 319 -12.56 10.61 -3.11
CA LEU A 319 -12.52 9.82 -1.89
C LEU A 319 -13.91 9.22 -1.64
N ASP A 320 -13.95 7.92 -1.38
CA ASP A 320 -15.18 7.20 -1.08
C ASP A 320 -15.24 6.69 0.36
N ALA A 321 -16.44 6.65 0.93
CA ALA A 321 -16.78 5.91 2.12
C ALA A 321 -17.77 4.79 1.80
N TYR A 322 -17.54 3.61 2.38
CA TYR A 322 -18.37 2.42 2.21
C TYR A 322 -18.80 1.85 3.56
N GLU A 323 -20.02 1.32 3.63
CA GLU A 323 -20.49 0.60 4.81
C GLU A 323 -19.63 -0.66 5.03
N VAL A 324 -19.04 -0.80 6.22
CA VAL A 324 -18.18 -1.94 6.61
C VAL A 324 -18.86 -3.28 6.36
N SER A 325 -20.16 -3.40 6.67
CA SER A 325 -20.88 -4.67 6.60
C SER A 325 -21.29 -5.11 5.20
N THR A 326 -21.54 -4.17 4.29
CA THR A 326 -22.18 -4.44 3.00
C THR A 326 -21.34 -4.08 1.78
N GLY A 327 -20.35 -3.17 1.96
CA GLY A 327 -19.62 -2.57 0.86
C GLY A 327 -20.43 -1.54 0.07
N LYS A 328 -21.66 -1.20 0.51
CA LYS A 328 -22.43 -0.15 -0.14
C LYS A 328 -21.78 1.20 0.06
N ARG A 329 -21.60 1.97 -1.03
CA ARG A 329 -21.05 3.30 -0.95
C ARG A 329 -22.02 4.23 -0.21
N ALA A 330 -21.53 4.81 0.90
CA ALA A 330 -22.26 5.78 1.71
C ALA A 330 -22.23 7.17 1.06
N TRP A 331 -21.03 7.59 0.63
CA TRP A 331 -20.84 8.86 -0.08
C TRP A 331 -19.56 8.83 -0.93
N ARG A 332 -19.46 9.80 -1.86
CA ARG A 332 -18.26 10.13 -2.65
C ARG A 332 -18.00 11.62 -2.59
N PHE A 333 -16.75 12.00 -2.30
CA PHE A 333 -16.26 13.37 -2.43
C PHE A 333 -15.36 13.46 -3.67
N TRP A 334 -15.77 14.25 -4.67
CA TRP A 334 -14.97 14.52 -5.85
C TRP A 334 -13.92 15.59 -5.56
N THR A 335 -12.65 15.32 -5.84
CA THR A 335 -11.55 16.28 -5.63
C THR A 335 -11.45 17.32 -6.74
N ILE A 336 -12.08 17.06 -7.87
CA ILE A 336 -12.13 17.98 -9.02
C ILE A 336 -13.60 18.33 -9.27
N PRO A 337 -13.99 19.64 -9.31
CA PRO A 337 -15.34 20.04 -9.62
C PRO A 337 -15.71 19.74 -11.08
N LEU A 338 -17.00 19.65 -11.39
CA LEU A 338 -17.50 19.66 -12.76
C LEU A 338 -17.76 21.10 -13.22
N PRO A 339 -17.84 21.32 -14.54
CA PRO A 339 -18.24 22.63 -15.08
C PRO A 339 -19.58 23.10 -14.46
N GLY A 340 -19.59 24.31 -13.92
CA GLY A 340 -20.75 24.90 -13.22
C GLY A 340 -20.86 24.59 -11.73
N GLU A 341 -20.05 23.67 -11.18
CA GLU A 341 -19.96 23.48 -9.73
C GLU A 341 -19.08 24.56 -9.08
N LYS A 342 -19.23 24.73 -7.77
CA LYS A 342 -18.39 25.63 -6.96
C LYS A 342 -16.90 25.30 -7.14
N LEU A 343 -16.06 26.30 -7.31
CA LEU A 343 -14.62 26.25 -7.54
C LEU A 343 -14.20 25.77 -8.95
N ALA A 344 -15.14 25.47 -9.87
CA ALA A 344 -14.81 25.24 -11.27
C ALA A 344 -14.13 26.48 -11.91
N GLU A 345 -14.41 27.68 -11.39
CA GLU A 345 -13.77 28.93 -11.81
C GLU A 345 -12.27 29.00 -11.50
N THR A 346 -11.75 28.11 -10.64
CA THR A 346 -10.30 27.98 -10.39
C THR A 346 -9.58 27.19 -11.49
N TRP A 347 -10.31 26.70 -12.49
CA TRP A 347 -9.84 25.95 -13.64
C TRP A 347 -10.18 26.70 -14.93
N VAL A 348 -9.31 27.61 -15.33
CA VAL A 348 -9.51 28.39 -16.55
C VAL A 348 -8.85 27.67 -17.72
N GLY A 349 -9.66 27.21 -18.68
CA GLY A 349 -9.21 26.41 -19.82
C GLY A 349 -10.04 25.15 -20.02
N SER A 350 -9.53 24.17 -20.75
CA SER A 350 -10.26 22.95 -21.11
C SER A 350 -9.87 21.72 -20.28
N ALA A 351 -8.80 21.79 -19.48
CA ALA A 351 -8.26 20.64 -18.75
C ALA A 351 -9.13 20.16 -17.58
N LEU A 352 -10.09 20.98 -17.11
CA LEU A 352 -11.05 20.58 -16.09
C LEU A 352 -11.74 19.24 -16.38
N LYS A 353 -11.99 18.93 -17.65
CA LYS A 353 -12.61 17.67 -18.08
C LYS A 353 -11.77 16.42 -17.80
N TYR A 354 -10.46 16.57 -17.64
CA TYR A 354 -9.54 15.46 -17.30
C TYR A 354 -9.26 15.41 -15.80
N GLY A 355 -9.11 16.56 -15.16
CA GLY A 355 -9.05 16.80 -13.72
C GLY A 355 -7.82 16.28 -13.01
N CYS A 356 -7.71 14.97 -12.80
CA CYS A 356 -6.76 14.26 -11.96
C CYS A 356 -7.01 14.45 -10.46
N GLY A 357 -6.09 14.94 -9.63
CA GLY A 357 -6.34 15.13 -8.20
C GLY A 357 -6.61 13.83 -7.46
N ALA A 358 -5.82 12.79 -7.71
CA ALA A 358 -5.98 11.47 -7.12
C ALA A 358 -5.79 11.48 -5.59
N THR A 359 -6.35 10.48 -4.90
CA THR A 359 -6.36 10.36 -3.42
C THR A 359 -5.69 9.06 -2.98
N TRP A 360 -4.57 8.72 -3.62
CA TRP A 360 -3.95 7.40 -3.63
C TRP A 360 -3.21 7.01 -2.34
N MET A 361 -3.10 7.89 -1.34
CA MET A 361 -2.54 7.59 -0.02
C MET A 361 -3.63 7.38 1.05
N SER A 362 -3.19 7.07 2.27
CA SER A 362 -4.07 6.99 3.44
C SER A 362 -4.20 8.35 4.12
N GLY A 363 -5.34 8.60 4.77
CA GLY A 363 -5.57 9.82 5.55
C GLY A 363 -5.29 9.64 7.05
N SER A 364 -5.62 10.66 7.83
CA SER A 364 -5.62 10.65 9.30
C SER A 364 -6.97 11.10 9.86
N TYR A 365 -7.24 10.80 11.14
CA TYR A 365 -8.52 11.10 11.76
C TYR A 365 -8.35 11.60 13.19
N ASP A 366 -9.05 12.67 13.54
CA ASP A 366 -9.15 13.15 14.92
C ASP A 366 -10.53 12.78 15.48
N PRO A 367 -10.62 11.80 16.39
CA PRO A 367 -11.90 11.38 16.98
C PRO A 367 -12.52 12.46 17.89
N ALA A 368 -11.73 13.38 18.47
CA ALA A 368 -12.24 14.43 19.33
C ALA A 368 -12.90 15.56 18.53
N LEU A 369 -12.42 15.81 17.30
CA LEU A 369 -12.98 16.79 16.38
C LEU A 369 -13.98 16.17 15.41
N ASP A 370 -14.02 14.84 15.30
CA ASP A 370 -14.72 14.07 14.26
C ASP A 370 -14.38 14.58 12.86
N LEU A 371 -13.07 14.69 12.56
CA LEU A 371 -12.55 15.15 11.28
C LEU A 371 -11.59 14.13 10.67
N LEU A 372 -11.90 13.73 9.45
CA LEU A 372 -11.04 12.94 8.57
C LEU A 372 -10.23 13.91 7.71
N TYR A 373 -8.90 13.76 7.73
CA TYR A 373 -7.99 14.54 6.89
C TYR A 373 -7.49 13.66 5.76
N TRP A 374 -7.63 14.15 4.53
CA TRP A 374 -7.19 13.41 3.34
C TRP A 374 -6.48 14.33 2.37
N THR A 375 -5.42 13.85 1.75
CA THR A 375 -4.60 14.62 0.83
C THR A 375 -4.95 14.32 -0.62
N VAL A 376 -4.74 15.32 -1.48
CA VAL A 376 -5.11 15.30 -2.89
C VAL A 376 -3.86 15.52 -3.75
N GLY A 377 -3.73 14.73 -4.80
CA GLY A 377 -2.64 14.78 -5.76
C GLY A 377 -2.69 15.99 -6.69
N ASN A 378 -1.74 16.01 -7.61
CA ASN A 378 -1.54 17.08 -8.57
C ASN A 378 -2.66 17.18 -9.62
N PRO A 379 -2.79 18.35 -10.32
CA PRO A 379 -3.66 18.48 -11.47
C PRO A 379 -2.97 17.95 -12.74
N CYS A 380 -3.73 17.47 -13.72
CA CYS A 380 -3.16 17.13 -15.03
C CYS A 380 -3.59 18.10 -16.16
N PRO A 381 -2.77 18.16 -17.21
CA PRO A 381 -1.49 17.48 -17.39
C PRO A 381 -0.40 18.03 -16.45
N ASP A 382 0.54 17.19 -16.03
CA ASP A 382 1.47 17.44 -14.93
C ASP A 382 2.42 18.61 -15.21
N TYR A 383 3.03 18.65 -16.43
CA TYR A 383 4.10 19.59 -16.76
C TYR A 383 3.66 20.71 -17.71
N ASN A 384 2.36 20.84 -17.96
CA ASN A 384 1.81 21.91 -18.80
C ASN A 384 0.54 22.50 -18.19
N GLY A 385 0.64 23.69 -17.60
CA GLY A 385 -0.48 24.42 -17.02
C GLY A 385 -1.20 25.39 -17.99
N ASP A 386 -0.87 25.40 -19.27
CA ASP A 386 -1.38 26.40 -20.20
C ASP A 386 -2.91 26.35 -20.36
N ASP A 387 -3.50 25.15 -20.30
CA ASP A 387 -4.94 24.90 -20.47
C ASP A 387 -5.70 24.66 -19.16
N ARG A 388 -5.11 25.06 -18.04
CA ARG A 388 -5.71 24.97 -16.69
C ARG A 388 -5.27 26.12 -15.77
N LYS A 389 -5.32 27.35 -16.28
CA LYS A 389 -4.96 28.53 -15.47
C LYS A 389 -5.84 28.63 -14.22
N GLY A 390 -5.30 29.28 -13.20
CA GLY A 390 -5.91 29.38 -11.87
C GLY A 390 -5.36 28.34 -10.89
N ASP A 391 -5.94 28.27 -9.71
CA ASP A 391 -5.40 27.48 -8.60
C ASP A 391 -5.64 25.98 -8.71
N ASN A 392 -6.58 25.55 -9.57
CA ASN A 392 -6.93 24.13 -9.82
C ASN A 392 -7.39 23.38 -8.55
N LEU A 393 -8.32 23.96 -7.79
CA LEU A 393 -8.85 23.34 -6.57
C LEU A 393 -9.68 22.08 -6.87
N TYR A 394 -9.56 21.00 -6.02
CA TYR A 394 -8.78 20.90 -4.76
C TYR A 394 -7.43 20.17 -4.93
N THR A 395 -6.78 20.21 -6.06
CA THR A 395 -5.48 19.57 -6.23
C THR A 395 -4.44 20.12 -5.24
N ASN A 396 -3.43 19.32 -4.91
CA ASN A 396 -2.31 19.66 -4.02
C ASN A 396 -2.77 20.21 -2.65
N SER A 397 -3.86 19.65 -2.11
CA SER A 397 -4.50 20.14 -0.89
C SER A 397 -4.60 19.03 0.17
N VAL A 398 -4.79 19.44 1.41
CA VAL A 398 -5.40 18.63 2.44
C VAL A 398 -6.86 19.05 2.65
N LEU A 399 -7.74 18.06 2.75
CA LEU A 399 -9.17 18.22 2.98
C LEU A 399 -9.50 17.77 4.41
N ALA A 400 -10.33 18.53 5.13
CA ALA A 400 -10.92 18.11 6.40
C ALA A 400 -12.40 17.80 6.20
N LEU A 401 -12.79 16.54 6.34
CA LEU A 401 -14.12 16.04 6.02
C LEU A 401 -14.81 15.46 7.25
N ARG A 402 -16.14 15.57 7.32
CA ARG A 402 -16.94 14.78 8.26
C ARG A 402 -16.99 13.31 7.80
N PRO A 403 -16.51 12.34 8.60
CA PRO A 403 -16.47 10.95 8.18
C PRO A 403 -17.83 10.40 7.76
N LYS A 404 -18.89 10.74 8.51
CA LYS A 404 -20.23 10.21 8.30
C LYS A 404 -20.89 10.69 7.00
N THR A 405 -20.60 11.93 6.55
CA THR A 405 -21.34 12.59 5.46
C THR A 405 -20.49 12.96 4.26
N GLY A 406 -19.17 13.00 4.39
CA GLY A 406 -18.27 13.54 3.37
C GLY A 406 -18.30 15.08 3.29
N GLU A 407 -18.98 15.78 4.23
CA GLU A 407 -19.06 17.24 4.26
C GLU A 407 -17.67 17.84 4.46
N LEU A 408 -17.23 18.69 3.52
CA LEU A 408 -15.99 19.46 3.63
C LEU A 408 -16.15 20.59 4.65
N LYS A 409 -15.30 20.56 5.68
CA LYS A 409 -15.28 21.62 6.73
C LYS A 409 -14.29 22.71 6.38
N TRP A 410 -13.08 22.33 5.93
CA TRP A 410 -12.06 23.22 5.43
C TRP A 410 -11.08 22.47 4.51
N TYR A 411 -10.32 23.22 3.74
CA TYR A 411 -9.17 22.72 2.98
C TYR A 411 -8.01 23.71 3.05
N PHE A 412 -6.80 23.21 2.80
CA PHE A 412 -5.61 24.02 2.63
C PHE A 412 -4.82 23.54 1.41
N GLN A 413 -4.53 24.46 0.47
CA GLN A 413 -3.78 24.14 -0.74
C GLN A 413 -2.30 24.50 -0.58
N PHE A 414 -1.41 23.52 -0.73
CA PHE A 414 0.03 23.67 -0.58
C PHE A 414 0.70 24.24 -1.83
N THR A 415 0.27 23.81 -3.01
CA THR A 415 0.87 24.18 -4.31
C THR A 415 -0.24 24.56 -5.29
N PRO A 416 -0.70 25.84 -5.32
CA PRO A 416 -1.62 26.30 -6.35
C PRO A 416 -1.00 26.23 -7.74
N HIS A 417 -1.78 25.83 -8.75
CA HIS A 417 -1.34 25.74 -10.14
C HIS A 417 -0.07 24.90 -10.33
N ASP A 418 0.00 23.73 -9.68
CA ASP A 418 1.19 22.89 -9.77
C ASP A 418 1.46 22.44 -11.21
N THR A 419 2.69 22.64 -11.68
CA THR A 419 3.21 22.19 -12.98
C THR A 419 4.47 21.33 -12.84
N HIS A 420 4.65 20.70 -11.67
CA HIS A 420 5.87 20.02 -11.29
C HIS A 420 5.65 18.59 -10.80
N ASP A 421 4.39 18.12 -10.75
CA ASP A 421 4.02 16.80 -10.19
C ASP A 421 4.37 16.72 -8.69
N TRP A 422 3.92 17.71 -7.91
CA TRP A 422 4.16 17.75 -6.46
C TRP A 422 2.93 17.43 -5.65
N ASP A 423 2.35 16.25 -5.87
CA ASP A 423 1.28 15.72 -5.02
C ASP A 423 1.42 16.12 -3.56
N ALA A 424 0.32 16.43 -2.88
CA ALA A 424 0.31 16.65 -1.43
C ALA A 424 0.10 15.34 -0.65
N GLN A 425 0.62 14.22 -1.13
CA GLN A 425 0.22 12.87 -0.70
C GLN A 425 0.97 12.33 0.53
N GLU A 426 1.83 13.12 1.19
CA GLU A 426 2.38 12.70 2.49
C GLU A 426 1.24 12.59 3.52
N PRO A 427 1.18 11.50 4.30
CA PRO A 427 0.18 11.39 5.36
C PRO A 427 0.26 12.59 6.34
N PRO A 428 -0.84 13.30 6.58
CA PRO A 428 -0.82 14.45 7.48
C PRO A 428 -0.75 13.97 8.94
N LEU A 429 0.34 14.31 9.65
CA LEU A 429 0.52 13.93 11.05
C LEU A 429 -0.30 14.83 11.96
N LEU A 430 -1.06 14.23 12.87
CA LEU A 430 -1.82 14.96 13.90
C LEU A 430 -1.01 14.96 15.21
N ILE A 431 -0.72 16.16 15.71
CA ILE A 431 0.14 16.38 16.87
C ILE A 431 -0.55 17.35 17.82
N ASP A 432 -0.57 17.02 19.12
CA ASP A 432 -0.97 17.96 20.16
C ASP A 432 0.29 18.56 20.78
N GLU A 433 0.48 19.87 20.66
CA GLU A 433 1.72 20.53 21.08
C GLU A 433 1.44 21.97 21.57
N VAL A 434 2.37 22.51 22.35
CA VAL A 434 2.34 23.91 22.78
C VAL A 434 3.08 24.76 21.76
N VAL A 435 2.37 25.61 21.03
CA VAL A 435 2.94 26.56 20.07
C VAL A 435 2.72 27.98 20.57
N GLN A 436 3.80 28.75 20.70
CA GLN A 436 3.76 30.14 21.20
C GLN A 436 3.02 30.27 22.56
N GLY A 437 3.27 29.30 23.46
CA GLY A 437 2.69 29.27 24.80
C GLY A 437 1.21 28.84 24.88
N ARG A 438 0.61 28.38 23.78
CA ARG A 438 -0.78 27.91 23.73
C ARG A 438 -0.86 26.45 23.28
N PRO A 439 -1.65 25.61 23.95
CA PRO A 439 -1.96 24.27 23.43
C PRO A 439 -2.64 24.39 22.06
N ARG A 440 -2.15 23.65 21.07
CA ARG A 440 -2.67 23.62 19.71
C ARG A 440 -2.85 22.18 19.25
N LYS A 441 -3.89 21.96 18.48
CA LYS A 441 -4.12 20.75 17.71
C LYS A 441 -3.53 20.94 16.32
N LEU A 442 -2.36 20.36 16.07
CA LEU A 442 -1.61 20.61 14.85
C LEU A 442 -1.86 19.51 13.81
N LEU A 443 -1.87 19.92 12.54
CA LEU A 443 -1.61 19.08 11.38
C LEU A 443 -0.24 19.48 10.85
N ALA A 444 0.71 18.52 10.87
CA ALA A 444 2.07 18.72 10.38
C ALA A 444 2.29 17.94 9.09
N GLN A 445 2.86 18.58 8.07
CA GLN A 445 3.21 17.94 6.81
C GLN A 445 4.50 18.51 6.23
N ALA A 446 5.47 17.64 5.91
CA ALA A 446 6.55 17.97 4.99
C ALA A 446 6.06 17.67 3.57
N ASN A 447 5.98 18.67 2.70
CA ASN A 447 5.35 18.54 1.39
C ASN A 447 6.37 18.35 0.26
N ARG A 448 5.98 17.66 -0.83
CA ARG A 448 6.85 17.44 -2.01
C ARG A 448 7.42 18.75 -2.56
N ASN A 449 6.71 19.86 -2.41
CA ASN A 449 7.14 21.18 -2.82
C ASN A 449 8.36 21.75 -2.05
N GLY A 450 8.82 21.06 -0.99
CA GLY A 450 10.02 21.40 -0.22
C GLY A 450 9.78 22.23 1.04
N PHE A 451 8.53 22.57 1.35
CA PHE A 451 8.14 23.26 2.58
C PHE A 451 7.55 22.30 3.62
N PHE A 452 7.91 22.55 4.88
CA PHE A 452 7.25 21.99 6.05
C PHE A 452 6.14 22.93 6.51
N TYR A 453 4.95 22.40 6.73
CA TYR A 453 3.77 23.14 7.13
C TYR A 453 3.26 22.69 8.49
N LEU A 454 2.82 23.67 9.29
CA LEU A 454 1.96 23.47 10.45
C LEU A 454 0.66 24.21 10.23
N LEU A 455 -0.44 23.49 10.38
CA LEU A 455 -1.80 24.04 10.37
C LEU A 455 -2.46 23.76 11.71
N ASP A 456 -3.38 24.62 12.15
CA ASP A 456 -4.36 24.25 13.16
C ASP A 456 -5.35 23.28 12.55
N ARG A 457 -5.40 22.03 13.05
CA ARG A 457 -6.21 20.98 12.40
C ARG A 457 -7.71 21.10 12.63
N GLU A 458 -8.15 21.95 13.58
CA GLU A 458 -9.56 22.22 13.81
C GLU A 458 -10.13 23.19 12.75
N THR A 459 -9.34 24.20 12.36
CA THR A 459 -9.79 25.31 11.52
C THR A 459 -9.16 25.38 10.14
N GLY A 460 -8.02 24.71 9.92
CA GLY A 460 -7.19 24.86 8.73
C GLY A 460 -6.31 26.14 8.76
N GLU A 461 -6.25 26.87 9.89
CA GLU A 461 -5.42 28.07 10.05
C GLU A 461 -3.95 27.74 9.78
N PHE A 462 -3.32 28.53 8.91
CA PHE A 462 -1.89 28.44 8.63
C PHE A 462 -1.08 29.00 9.80
N LEU A 463 -0.17 28.22 10.37
CA LEU A 463 0.65 28.60 11.51
C LEU A 463 2.13 28.75 11.16
N LEU A 464 2.67 27.87 10.30
CA LEU A 464 4.07 27.85 9.89
C LEU A 464 4.22 27.26 8.49
N GLY A 465 5.06 27.88 7.66
CA GLY A 465 5.53 27.34 6.38
C GLY A 465 7.00 27.71 6.18
N LYS A 466 7.92 26.74 6.24
CA LYS A 466 9.35 26.98 6.10
C LYS A 466 9.98 25.90 5.22
N PRO A 467 10.99 26.22 4.39
CA PRO A 467 11.70 25.22 3.63
C PRO A 467 12.43 24.27 4.58
N PHE A 468 12.32 22.97 4.29
CA PHE A 468 13.11 21.93 4.93
C PHE A 468 14.21 21.38 4.00
N ILE A 469 14.30 21.89 2.76
CA ILE A 469 15.37 21.62 1.80
C ILE A 469 16.18 22.88 1.55
N GLU A 470 17.43 22.74 1.13
CA GLU A 470 18.32 23.85 0.81
C GLU A 470 18.17 24.34 -0.62
N LYS A 471 18.01 23.40 -1.58
CA LYS A 471 17.89 23.70 -3.00
C LYS A 471 16.43 23.98 -3.38
N MET A 472 16.05 25.26 -3.38
CA MET A 472 14.73 25.69 -3.79
C MET A 472 14.79 26.81 -4.82
N THR A 473 14.23 26.61 -6.01
CA THR A 473 14.26 27.62 -7.09
C THR A 473 12.88 28.12 -7.50
N TRP A 474 11.79 27.45 -7.10
CA TRP A 474 10.45 27.78 -7.56
C TRP A 474 9.74 28.85 -6.70
N ALA A 475 10.09 28.95 -5.42
CA ALA A 475 9.48 29.91 -4.49
C ALA A 475 10.52 30.55 -3.57
N LYS A 476 10.25 31.79 -3.14
CA LYS A 476 11.08 32.55 -2.18
C LYS A 476 10.70 32.24 -0.74
N GLY A 477 9.51 31.69 -0.51
CA GLY A 477 8.95 31.42 0.82
C GLY A 477 7.44 31.29 0.75
N ILE A 478 6.81 31.29 1.93
CA ILE A 478 5.37 31.23 2.11
C ILE A 478 4.90 32.58 2.73
N ASP A 479 3.81 33.15 2.22
CA ASP A 479 3.24 34.37 2.76
C ASP A 479 2.47 34.13 4.08
N SER A 480 1.92 35.19 4.66
CA SER A 480 1.18 35.12 5.93
C SER A 480 -0.14 34.35 5.85
N LYS A 481 -0.62 34.04 4.65
CA LYS A 481 -1.82 33.23 4.41
C LYS A 481 -1.52 31.78 4.05
N GLY A 482 -0.24 31.42 4.01
CA GLY A 482 0.20 30.07 3.66
C GLY A 482 0.40 29.84 2.15
N ARG A 483 0.33 30.89 1.33
CA ARG A 483 0.49 30.78 -0.13
C ARG A 483 1.96 30.93 -0.53
N PRO A 484 2.49 30.10 -1.45
CA PRO A 484 3.86 30.25 -1.96
C PRO A 484 4.08 31.59 -2.69
N ILE A 485 5.19 32.25 -2.38
CA ILE A 485 5.69 33.45 -3.07
C ILE A 485 6.58 32.98 -4.20
N LEU A 486 6.03 32.91 -5.41
CA LEU A 486 6.70 32.32 -6.57
C LEU A 486 7.92 33.12 -7.00
N ASN A 487 8.96 32.42 -7.47
CA ASN A 487 10.04 33.02 -8.24
C ASN A 487 9.59 33.23 -9.71
N PRO A 488 10.15 34.22 -10.42
CA PRO A 488 9.91 34.35 -11.84
C PRO A 488 10.49 33.14 -12.61
N ASN A 489 9.86 32.78 -13.73
CA ASN A 489 10.32 31.71 -14.63
C ASN A 489 10.43 30.32 -13.97
N GLN A 490 9.51 30.00 -13.07
CA GLN A 490 9.47 28.72 -12.38
C GLN A 490 8.61 27.66 -13.10
N GLU A 491 7.92 28.01 -14.17
CA GLU A 491 7.11 27.06 -14.94
C GLU A 491 7.95 26.31 -16.00
N PRO A 492 7.58 25.06 -16.34
CA PRO A 492 8.18 24.34 -17.46
C PRO A 492 8.05 25.10 -18.78
N THR A 493 9.10 25.07 -19.61
CA THR A 493 9.11 25.66 -20.96
C THR A 493 9.40 24.59 -22.02
N ILE A 494 9.17 24.90 -23.30
CA ILE A 494 9.52 23.99 -24.40
C ILE A 494 11.03 23.75 -24.43
N GLN A 495 11.85 24.78 -24.16
CA GLN A 495 13.32 24.69 -24.13
C GLN A 495 13.84 23.95 -22.91
N GLY A 496 13.08 23.94 -21.84
CA GLY A 496 13.43 23.38 -20.54
C GLY A 496 13.72 24.45 -19.51
N THR A 497 13.22 24.23 -18.29
CA THR A 497 13.43 25.09 -17.12
C THR A 497 14.01 24.26 -16.00
N ARG A 498 15.14 24.72 -15.43
CA ARG A 498 15.76 24.07 -14.26
C ARG A 498 15.01 24.46 -13.00
N ILE A 499 14.47 23.46 -12.29
CA ILE A 499 13.64 23.65 -11.10
C ILE A 499 14.11 22.69 -9.99
N CYS A 500 14.17 23.19 -8.77
CA CYS A 500 14.44 22.45 -7.55
C CYS A 500 13.32 22.72 -6.52
N PRO A 501 12.76 21.66 -5.90
CA PRO A 501 13.07 20.26 -6.13
C PRO A 501 12.58 19.76 -7.50
N GLY A 502 13.07 18.58 -7.92
CA GLY A 502 12.56 17.87 -9.09
C GLY A 502 11.21 17.20 -8.80
N PRO A 503 10.64 16.39 -9.73
CA PRO A 503 9.30 15.79 -9.57
C PRO A 503 9.22 14.81 -8.39
N GLY A 504 10.33 14.21 -7.99
CA GLY A 504 10.39 13.41 -6.75
C GLY A 504 10.19 14.21 -5.46
N GLY A 505 10.21 15.55 -5.55
CA GLY A 505 10.00 16.45 -4.42
C GLY A 505 11.17 16.58 -3.45
N GLY A 506 11.01 17.43 -2.44
CA GLY A 506 11.88 17.49 -1.26
C GLY A 506 11.67 16.30 -0.32
N THR A 507 10.52 15.69 -0.37
CA THR A 507 10.10 14.37 0.15
C THR A 507 9.04 13.80 -0.79
N ASN A 508 8.44 12.65 -0.47
CA ASN A 508 7.34 12.07 -1.24
C ASN A 508 6.37 11.35 -0.28
N TRP A 509 5.63 10.35 -0.74
CA TRP A 509 4.61 9.61 0.02
C TRP A 509 5.13 8.88 1.28
N MET A 510 6.43 8.79 1.47
CA MET A 510 7.01 8.08 2.62
C MET A 510 6.58 8.73 3.92
N SER A 511 5.98 7.93 4.80
CA SER A 511 5.47 8.42 6.09
C SER A 511 6.58 9.06 6.93
N ALA A 512 6.23 10.13 7.63
CA ALA A 512 7.10 10.79 8.60
C ALA A 512 6.80 10.32 10.04
N SER A 513 7.64 10.75 11.00
CA SER A 513 7.44 10.44 12.41
C SER A 513 7.79 11.64 13.28
N TYR A 514 6.93 11.97 14.24
CA TYR A 514 7.21 12.96 15.29
C TYR A 514 7.45 12.27 16.62
N ASN A 515 8.61 12.54 17.23
CA ASN A 515 8.94 12.05 18.56
C ASN A 515 8.67 13.14 19.60
N PRO A 516 7.68 12.99 20.48
CA PRO A 516 7.29 14.02 21.44
C PRO A 516 8.36 14.25 22.54
N ASP A 517 9.20 13.26 22.85
CA ASP A 517 10.26 13.38 23.86
C ASP A 517 11.45 14.17 23.32
N ALA A 518 11.77 13.99 22.04
CA ALA A 518 12.85 14.70 21.37
C ALA A 518 12.39 16.06 20.78
N LYS A 519 11.08 16.29 20.61
CA LYS A 519 10.47 17.43 19.88
C LYS A 519 10.95 17.52 18.43
N LEU A 520 11.27 16.39 17.82
CA LEU A 520 11.81 16.29 16.47
C LEU A 520 10.85 15.57 15.53
N PHE A 521 10.73 16.14 14.33
CA PHE A 521 10.02 15.56 13.22
C PHE A 521 11.03 14.91 12.26
N PHE A 522 10.88 13.63 11.98
CA PHE A 522 11.78 12.84 11.14
C PHE A 522 11.12 12.55 9.80
N LEU A 523 11.88 12.72 8.72
CA LEU A 523 11.42 12.47 7.36
C LEU A 523 12.56 11.96 6.47
N LEU A 524 12.20 11.35 5.35
CA LEU A 524 13.12 11.13 4.24
C LEU A 524 13.13 12.39 3.37
N ALA A 525 14.21 13.18 3.47
CA ALA A 525 14.42 14.39 2.69
C ALA A 525 15.26 14.13 1.43
N SER A 526 15.03 14.90 0.37
CA SER A 526 15.77 14.82 -0.89
C SER A 526 16.18 16.20 -1.39
N GLU A 527 17.46 16.36 -1.68
CA GLU A 527 18.03 17.54 -2.35
C GLU A 527 18.28 17.20 -3.82
N ASN A 528 17.37 17.60 -4.69
CA ASN A 528 17.42 17.23 -6.09
C ASN A 528 16.89 18.38 -6.97
N CYS A 529 17.31 18.40 -8.25
CA CYS A 529 16.82 19.32 -9.26
C CYS A 529 16.52 18.56 -10.54
N SER A 530 15.68 19.12 -11.40
CA SER A 530 15.39 18.57 -12.73
C SER A 530 15.22 19.66 -13.77
N VAL A 531 15.45 19.33 -15.03
CA VAL A 531 15.09 20.17 -16.15
C VAL A 531 13.72 19.73 -16.63
N TYR A 532 12.73 20.58 -16.42
CA TYR A 532 11.35 20.36 -16.83
C TYR A 532 11.08 20.94 -18.21
N LYS A 533 10.46 20.15 -19.07
CA LYS A 533 10.02 20.57 -20.41
C LYS A 533 8.54 20.34 -20.56
N LYS A 534 7.81 21.33 -21.08
CA LYS A 534 6.45 21.09 -21.55
C LYS A 534 6.48 20.63 -23.02
N ILE A 535 5.66 19.64 -23.33
CA ILE A 535 5.49 19.06 -24.65
C ILE A 535 3.98 18.97 -24.87
N PRO A 536 3.35 19.98 -25.51
CA PRO A 536 1.90 19.99 -25.71
C PRO A 536 1.45 18.80 -26.54
N GLU A 537 0.64 17.94 -25.99
CA GLU A 537 0.05 16.76 -26.63
C GLU A 537 -1.44 16.66 -26.26
N PRO A 538 -2.29 16.20 -27.19
CA PRO A 538 -3.69 15.96 -26.87
C PRO A 538 -3.81 14.75 -25.92
N PHE A 539 -4.82 14.79 -25.03
CA PHE A 539 -5.16 13.65 -24.19
C PHE A 539 -5.51 12.42 -25.04
N LYS A 540 -4.98 11.26 -24.66
CA LYS A 540 -5.30 9.97 -25.25
C LYS A 540 -5.59 8.97 -24.13
N LEU A 541 -6.78 8.38 -24.17
CA LEU A 541 -7.15 7.33 -23.22
C LEU A 541 -6.21 6.13 -23.37
N GLY A 542 -5.71 5.62 -22.27
CA GLY A 542 -4.75 4.50 -22.24
C GLY A 542 -3.28 4.93 -22.34
N GLU A 543 -3.00 6.24 -22.34
CA GLU A 543 -1.64 6.80 -22.27
C GLU A 543 -1.53 7.74 -21.06
N ARG A 544 -0.31 7.92 -20.55
CA ARG A 544 -0.05 8.91 -19.48
C ARG A 544 -0.12 10.32 -20.01
N PHE A 545 -0.76 11.20 -19.27
CA PHE A 545 -1.04 12.58 -19.67
C PHE A 545 -0.13 13.59 -18.97
N PHE A 546 1.17 13.43 -19.11
CA PHE A 546 2.16 14.35 -18.53
C PHE A 546 2.25 15.68 -19.26
N ASN A 547 2.05 15.72 -20.59
CA ASN A 547 2.29 16.87 -21.45
C ASN A 547 3.67 17.50 -21.24
N GLY A 548 4.66 16.65 -21.04
CA GLY A 548 6.02 17.08 -20.78
C GLY A 548 6.91 15.99 -20.24
N SER A 549 8.07 16.40 -19.74
CA SER A 549 9.06 15.53 -19.12
C SER A 549 9.87 16.28 -18.08
N ALA A 550 10.45 15.54 -17.15
CA ALA A 550 11.40 16.07 -16.17
C ALA A 550 12.64 15.18 -16.12
N ALA A 551 13.77 15.72 -16.54
CA ALA A 551 15.06 15.04 -16.51
C ALA A 551 15.85 15.43 -15.25
N GLY A 552 16.09 14.45 -14.37
CA GLY A 552 16.84 14.66 -13.14
C GLY A 552 18.30 15.00 -13.37
N GLU A 553 18.83 15.91 -12.56
CA GLU A 553 20.26 16.26 -12.58
C GLU A 553 21.09 15.29 -11.74
N PRO A 554 22.36 15.05 -12.08
CA PRO A 554 23.31 14.33 -11.23
C PRO A 554 23.51 15.01 -9.86
N GLY A 555 23.90 14.24 -8.85
CA GLY A 555 24.24 14.77 -7.52
C GLY A 555 23.02 14.99 -6.62
N ALA A 556 21.91 14.34 -6.89
CA ALA A 556 20.81 14.25 -5.93
C ALA A 556 21.27 13.56 -4.64
N LYS A 557 20.90 14.12 -3.50
CA LYS A 557 21.21 13.58 -2.16
C LYS A 557 19.92 13.23 -1.42
N ARG A 558 20.00 12.25 -0.55
CA ARG A 558 18.91 11.85 0.33
C ARG A 558 19.37 11.77 1.76
N PHE A 559 18.46 12.11 2.68
CA PHE A 559 18.75 12.17 4.10
C PHE A 559 17.60 11.61 4.91
N ILE A 560 17.90 10.87 5.98
CA ILE A 560 16.98 10.90 7.11
C ILE A 560 17.29 12.20 7.85
N ARG A 561 16.33 13.12 7.80
CA ARG A 561 16.43 14.47 8.35
C ARG A 561 15.58 14.60 9.60
N ALA A 562 16.15 15.19 10.64
CA ALA A 562 15.42 15.62 11.82
C ALA A 562 15.25 17.12 11.80
N ILE A 563 14.01 17.59 11.90
CA ILE A 563 13.70 19.01 12.01
C ILE A 563 13.01 19.32 13.34
N ASP A 564 13.32 20.49 13.88
CA ASP A 564 12.60 21.04 15.02
C ASP A 564 11.20 21.47 14.58
N ILE A 565 10.18 20.99 15.25
CA ILE A 565 8.79 21.21 14.84
C ILE A 565 8.34 22.67 14.89
N HIS A 566 8.93 23.48 15.77
CA HIS A 566 8.54 24.87 15.96
C HIS A 566 9.18 25.82 14.96
N THR A 567 10.35 25.45 14.44
CA THR A 567 11.15 26.32 13.57
C THR A 567 11.37 25.78 12.18
N ALA A 568 11.06 24.48 11.95
CA ALA A 568 11.40 23.69 10.77
C ALA A 568 12.91 23.67 10.43
N ARG A 569 13.77 24.05 11.38
CA ARG A 569 15.22 23.98 11.18
C ARG A 569 15.72 22.55 11.27
N THR A 570 16.63 22.18 10.39
CA THR A 570 17.34 20.93 10.47
C THR A 570 18.19 20.90 11.75
N VAL A 571 18.01 19.87 12.55
CA VAL A 571 18.80 19.60 13.77
C VAL A 571 19.95 18.68 13.45
N TRP A 572 19.69 17.62 12.66
CA TRP A 572 20.71 16.74 12.13
C TRP A 572 20.25 16.09 10.83
N ASP A 573 21.21 15.65 10.05
CA ASP A 573 21.06 14.88 8.82
C ASP A 573 21.88 13.60 8.89
N TYR A 574 21.30 12.50 8.43
CA TYR A 574 21.99 11.27 8.08
C TYR A 574 21.92 11.10 6.56
N GLU A 575 23.00 11.36 5.85
CA GLU A 575 23.08 11.20 4.40
C GLU A 575 23.07 9.73 4.02
N GLN A 576 22.13 9.33 3.17
CA GLN A 576 22.06 7.99 2.62
C GLN A 576 22.95 7.86 1.39
N VAL A 577 23.85 6.89 1.41
CA VAL A 577 24.80 6.63 0.31
C VAL A 577 24.37 5.35 -0.42
N GLY A 578 24.41 5.38 -1.75
CA GLY A 578 24.11 4.21 -2.58
C GLY A 578 22.90 4.38 -3.48
N GLY A 579 22.04 3.36 -3.55
CA GLY A 579 20.91 3.29 -4.46
C GLY A 579 19.72 4.18 -4.10
N ARG A 580 18.51 3.63 -4.27
CA ARG A 580 17.25 4.31 -3.91
C ARG A 580 16.60 3.60 -2.73
N SER A 581 16.13 4.38 -1.76
CA SER A 581 15.20 3.94 -0.72
C SER A 581 13.97 4.86 -0.73
N TYR A 582 12.81 4.27 -0.47
CA TYR A 582 11.54 4.96 -0.29
C TYR A 582 10.95 4.62 1.08
N SER A 583 11.82 4.38 2.05
CA SER A 583 11.44 4.02 3.42
C SER A 583 11.36 5.27 4.29
N GLY A 584 10.17 5.58 4.78
CA GLY A 584 10.00 6.59 5.82
C GLY A 584 10.50 6.12 7.18
N PRO A 585 10.78 7.03 8.12
CA PRO A 585 11.26 6.70 9.46
C PRO A 585 10.15 6.24 10.41
N LEU A 586 10.50 5.36 11.35
CA LEU A 586 9.77 5.03 12.57
C LEU A 586 10.56 5.52 13.76
N SER A 587 10.01 6.34 14.64
CA SER A 587 10.65 6.71 15.90
C SER A 587 10.02 6.01 17.10
N THR A 588 10.82 5.80 18.17
CA THR A 588 10.36 5.11 19.37
C THR A 588 10.75 5.88 20.64
N LYS A 589 10.03 5.64 21.74
CA LYS A 589 10.40 6.13 23.08
C LYS A 589 11.75 5.59 23.53
N GLY A 590 12.21 4.45 23.00
CA GLY A 590 13.55 3.91 23.21
C GLY A 590 14.68 4.79 22.62
N GLY A 591 14.36 5.93 22.04
CA GLY A 591 15.32 6.90 21.50
C GLY A 591 15.90 6.51 20.14
N LEU A 592 15.19 5.69 19.37
CA LEU A 592 15.64 5.16 18.08
C LEU A 592 14.82 5.71 16.93
N VAL A 593 15.45 5.83 15.76
CA VAL A 593 14.82 6.05 14.46
C VAL A 593 15.19 4.89 13.53
N PHE A 594 14.22 4.07 13.15
CA PHE A 594 14.39 2.94 12.22
C PHE A 594 13.98 3.34 10.81
N PHE A 595 14.71 2.85 9.81
CA PHE A 595 14.41 3.08 8.38
C PHE A 595 15.15 2.08 7.50
N GLY A 596 14.71 1.95 6.25
CA GLY A 596 15.44 1.25 5.20
C GLY A 596 16.43 2.19 4.52
N ASP A 597 17.71 1.88 4.58
CA ASP A 597 18.79 2.69 4.02
C ASP A 597 19.00 2.41 2.53
N ALA A 598 19.43 3.43 1.79
CA ALA A 598 19.69 3.32 0.35
C ALA A 598 20.86 2.38 0.01
N SER A 599 21.71 2.04 0.96
CA SER A 599 22.76 1.01 0.82
C SER A 599 22.20 -0.43 0.81
N GLY A 600 20.90 -0.60 1.05
CA GLY A 600 20.23 -1.89 1.14
C GLY A 600 20.18 -2.46 2.55
N ALA A 601 20.55 -1.68 3.56
CA ALA A 601 20.47 -2.06 4.96
C ALA A 601 19.14 -1.65 5.59
N PHE A 602 18.68 -2.39 6.60
CA PHE A 602 17.72 -1.91 7.59
C PHE A 602 18.51 -1.34 8.75
N ALA A 603 18.27 -0.09 9.14
CA ALA A 603 19.14 0.66 10.05
C ALA A 603 18.38 1.32 11.21
N ALA A 604 19.10 1.61 12.30
CA ALA A 604 18.64 2.37 13.44
C ALA A 604 19.64 3.48 13.80
N LEU A 605 19.12 4.70 13.95
CA LEU A 605 19.87 5.87 14.42
C LEU A 605 19.43 6.25 15.83
N ASP A 606 20.31 6.96 16.53
CA ASP A 606 19.97 7.70 17.73
C ASP A 606 19.05 8.89 17.36
N ALA A 607 17.87 8.97 17.96
CA ALA A 607 16.86 9.96 17.60
C ALA A 607 17.30 11.42 17.89
N LYS A 608 18.18 11.66 18.85
CA LYS A 608 18.63 13.01 19.22
C LYS A 608 19.77 13.51 18.37
N THR A 609 20.64 12.59 17.89
CA THR A 609 21.92 12.96 17.28
C THR A 609 22.08 12.52 15.82
N GLY A 610 21.20 11.64 15.31
CA GLY A 610 21.34 11.03 13.99
C GLY A 610 22.49 10.01 13.86
N LYS A 611 23.18 9.68 14.97
CA LYS A 611 24.30 8.73 14.96
C LYS A 611 23.81 7.32 14.65
N PRO A 612 24.40 6.60 13.67
CA PRO A 612 24.06 5.21 13.41
C PRO A 612 24.47 4.31 14.59
N LEU A 613 23.53 3.49 15.06
CA LEU A 613 23.70 2.59 16.20
C LEU A 613 23.71 1.11 15.80
N TRP A 614 22.94 0.76 14.76
CA TRP A 614 22.78 -0.61 14.30
C TRP A 614 22.32 -0.67 12.84
N HIS A 615 22.69 -1.73 12.15
CA HIS A 615 22.14 -2.07 10.85
C HIS A 615 22.14 -3.58 10.62
N PHE A 616 21.24 -4.02 9.73
CA PHE A 616 21.16 -5.36 9.18
C PHE A 616 21.24 -5.26 7.66
N GLN A 617 22.30 -5.83 7.05
CA GLN A 617 22.51 -5.76 5.61
C GLN A 617 21.63 -6.79 4.90
N ALA A 618 20.58 -6.32 4.23
CA ALA A 618 19.66 -7.14 3.46
C ALA A 618 19.95 -7.12 1.95
N ASN A 619 20.78 -6.17 1.48
CA ASN A 619 21.12 -5.97 0.07
C ASN A 619 19.89 -5.74 -0.83
N GLN A 620 18.92 -4.96 -0.37
CA GLN A 620 17.64 -4.75 -1.03
C GLN A 620 17.28 -3.26 -1.08
N ALA A 621 16.56 -2.83 -2.12
CA ALA A 621 15.89 -1.54 -2.10
C ALA A 621 14.63 -1.60 -1.22
N TRP A 622 14.48 -0.67 -0.28
CA TRP A 622 13.36 -0.62 0.64
C TRP A 622 12.27 0.32 0.11
N TRP A 623 11.04 -0.19 0.04
CA TRP A 623 9.88 0.54 -0.44
C TRP A 623 8.82 0.78 0.64
N ALA A 624 8.97 0.17 1.80
CA ALA A 624 8.03 0.28 2.92
C ALA A 624 8.68 1.01 4.09
N SER A 625 7.83 1.57 4.95
CA SER A 625 8.27 2.13 6.23
C SER A 625 8.15 1.09 7.34
N PRO A 626 9.10 1.05 8.31
CA PRO A 626 9.05 0.10 9.42
C PRO A 626 7.92 0.41 10.40
N MET A 627 7.55 -0.62 11.19
CA MET A 627 6.61 -0.52 12.29
C MET A 627 7.12 -1.33 13.49
N THR A 628 6.54 -1.12 14.68
CA THR A 628 6.90 -1.88 15.88
C THR A 628 5.66 -2.27 16.68
N TYR A 629 5.71 -3.44 17.30
CA TYR A 629 4.63 -4.03 18.08
C TYR A 629 5.18 -4.84 19.25
N MET A 630 4.31 -5.23 20.17
CA MET A 630 4.64 -6.12 21.27
C MET A 630 3.66 -7.29 21.34
N VAL A 631 4.19 -8.49 21.49
CA VAL A 631 3.43 -9.72 21.72
C VAL A 631 4.14 -10.55 22.79
N GLY A 632 3.39 -10.99 23.80
CA GLY A 632 3.94 -11.80 24.89
C GLY A 632 5.05 -11.11 25.69
N GLY A 633 4.95 -9.79 25.86
CA GLY A 633 5.95 -8.99 26.56
C GLY A 633 7.26 -8.76 25.78
N LYS A 634 7.34 -9.21 24.53
CA LYS A 634 8.52 -9.02 23.67
C LYS A 634 8.22 -7.99 22.57
N GLN A 635 9.06 -6.97 22.48
CA GLN A 635 8.99 -5.97 21.41
C GLN A 635 9.62 -6.48 20.13
N TYR A 636 8.96 -6.22 19.01
CA TYR A 636 9.41 -6.51 17.67
C TYR A 636 9.43 -5.24 16.81
N VAL A 637 10.33 -5.21 15.83
CA VAL A 637 10.33 -4.22 14.73
C VAL A 637 10.18 -4.97 13.43
N ALA A 638 9.23 -4.59 12.59
CA ALA A 638 8.98 -5.28 11.33
C ALA A 638 8.97 -4.32 10.14
N MET A 639 9.31 -4.86 8.96
CA MET A 639 9.39 -4.09 7.72
C MET A 639 9.24 -5.01 6.50
N ALA A 640 8.59 -4.50 5.44
CA ALA A 640 8.58 -5.14 4.13
C ALA A 640 9.85 -4.82 3.35
N GLY A 641 10.44 -5.83 2.75
CA GLY A 641 11.49 -5.72 1.75
C GLY A 641 11.12 -6.48 0.48
N PRO A 642 11.88 -6.36 -0.63
CA PRO A 642 11.54 -7.00 -1.91
C PRO A 642 11.38 -8.52 -1.87
N ALA A 643 12.00 -9.19 -0.90
CA ALA A 643 11.90 -10.64 -0.75
C ALA A 643 10.76 -11.09 0.17
N GLY A 644 10.09 -10.18 0.88
CA GLY A 644 9.05 -10.48 1.85
C GLY A 644 9.09 -9.58 3.09
N TYR A 645 8.44 -10.02 4.14
CA TYR A 645 8.35 -9.31 5.42
C TYR A 645 9.36 -9.87 6.42
N PHE A 646 10.04 -8.97 7.11
CA PHE A 646 11.03 -9.30 8.14
C PHE A 646 10.53 -8.82 9.51
N SER A 647 10.83 -9.56 10.54
CA SER A 647 10.61 -9.12 11.92
C SER A 647 11.87 -9.37 12.76
N PHE A 648 12.19 -8.40 13.59
CA PHE A 648 13.39 -8.35 14.42
C PHE A 648 13.01 -8.20 15.89
N SER A 649 13.80 -8.77 16.79
CA SER A 649 13.69 -8.54 18.22
C SER A 649 15.07 -8.71 18.87
N ILE A 650 15.21 -8.30 20.14
CA ILE A 650 16.45 -8.50 20.88
C ILE A 650 16.69 -10.00 21.11
N ASN A 651 17.90 -10.45 20.86
CA ASN A 651 18.34 -11.77 21.29
C ASN A 651 18.65 -11.72 22.79
N GLU A 652 18.18 -12.73 23.51
CA GLU A 652 18.46 -12.97 24.94
C GLU A 652 19.94 -13.26 25.16
#